data_55be465375fcfeb47ddf34a53d30d1d6
#
_entry.id   55be465375fcfeb47ddf34a53d30d1d6
#
_cell.length_a   1.000
_cell.length_b   1.000
_cell.length_c   1.000
_cell.angle_alpha   90.00
_cell.angle_beta   90.00
_cell.angle_gamma   90.00
#
_symmetry.space_group_name_H-M   'P 1'
#
loop_
_entity.id
_entity.type
_entity.pdbx_description
1 polymer ?
#
loop_
_entity_poly.entity_id
_entity_poly.type
_entity_poly.pdbx_seq_one_letter_code
_entity_poly.pdbx_strand_id
1 'polypeptide(L)'
;MKLSELYSEYFANWLSGGNLIARDKISLLGIKPLYDRFITNGYITKVWCITSIPVHYSNNLTQAIRNEMFLNCPKVTTIVSTINTPVQINPKSDVFQRQLKRTASTYNQYKDVFENLSEDEQLTGTISYDNHGRRTYVNAETLNVIKDLYDSYMYVFDKSTHNMEFMESYIFIQASGKSRAALRDYKKKLLNFLTGEGVSFIELKGNINQYLNNFCPATFVKEQVRKVQPILLSQENLAAITNYKSKGLVGDRGALIAMDKQTYLPFMQDFFHSGAAQVIMILAKSGWGKTFVAFPAALNILGYHETHGSVIDIKGDEWVRILDYVDGQIIDMDKGSFYNSLRLDGLQLTREESIEFYNLAIKDTVQFYKLIINLQQNEGNAKDLEDILNSAVLKLYYKRGVIASEPQTFSYTATMHYADVIEILETLASTASYTDKQKEICRIAKTRLTAFFLSETGKGSEMIHEISIKEVLEKQFTIYSFNKNSNTDLDLLDSLRVFQVQVLDNRVAMLRKRKGLFTVAFYEELQRCTNSDELIRYISSRVTGSRSDNLIIFLLLNSISAFEHNSLAQIRSNITTYMIGKTTDNDAKKIINEFDCKDLEDYINLINNEESEYYRNCFAIKYDTGYKVDNCIIKAILPDEMSKSFRTRDVIDDE
;
A
#
# COMPACT_ATOMS: atom_id res chain seq x y z
N MET A 1 0.77 19.31 -40.11
CA MET A 1 0.36 20.33 -39.15
C MET A 1 -0.89 21.02 -39.68
N LYS A 2 -2.04 20.98 -38.96
CA LYS A 2 -3.28 21.60 -39.46
C LYS A 2 -3.15 23.13 -39.36
N LEU A 3 -3.71 23.87 -40.32
CA LEU A 3 -3.71 25.35 -40.33
C LEU A 3 -4.13 25.96 -38.99
N SER A 4 -5.08 25.33 -38.28
CA SER A 4 -5.53 25.72 -36.94
C SER A 4 -4.47 25.61 -35.84
N GLU A 5 -3.48 24.73 -36.02
CA GLU A 5 -2.37 24.55 -35.06
C GLU A 5 -1.28 25.59 -35.33
N LEU A 6 -1.02 25.93 -36.59
CA LEU A 6 -0.14 27.03 -37.00
C LEU A 6 -0.67 28.39 -36.53
N TYR A 7 -1.98 28.62 -36.67
CA TYR A 7 -2.63 29.86 -36.22
C TYR A 7 -2.57 29.98 -34.69
N SER A 8 -2.82 28.89 -33.94
CA SER A 8 -2.76 28.95 -32.47
C SER A 8 -1.33 29.16 -31.97
N GLU A 9 -0.34 28.59 -32.64
CA GLU A 9 1.08 28.74 -32.31
C GLU A 9 1.57 30.16 -32.62
N TYR A 10 1.18 30.73 -33.74
CA TYR A 10 1.51 32.13 -34.13
C TYR A 10 0.85 33.15 -33.18
N PHE A 11 -0.39 32.93 -32.81
CA PHE A 11 -1.14 33.80 -31.90
C PHE A 11 -0.59 33.73 -30.44
N ALA A 12 -0.22 32.55 -29.98
CA ALA A 12 0.40 32.36 -28.68
C ALA A 12 1.77 33.08 -28.59
N ASN A 13 2.57 33.01 -29.67
CA ASN A 13 3.84 33.72 -29.74
C ASN A 13 3.66 35.27 -29.77
N TRP A 14 2.66 35.77 -30.49
CA TRP A 14 2.37 37.20 -30.55
C TRP A 14 1.87 37.73 -29.20
N LEU A 15 1.02 36.97 -28.50
CA LEU A 15 0.51 37.37 -27.18
C LEU A 15 1.56 37.26 -26.06
N SER A 16 2.56 36.40 -26.20
CA SER A 16 3.63 36.24 -25.22
C SER A 16 4.73 37.33 -25.29
N GLY A 17 4.63 38.29 -26.21
CA GLY A 17 5.61 39.36 -26.36
C GLY A 17 6.97 38.95 -26.88
N GLY A 18 7.06 37.77 -27.52
CA GLY A 18 8.25 37.42 -28.30
C GLY A 18 9.51 37.03 -27.52
N ASN A 19 9.38 36.50 -26.32
CA ASN A 19 10.56 36.08 -25.55
C ASN A 19 11.11 34.74 -26.09
N LEU A 20 11.91 34.83 -27.17
CA LEU A 20 12.52 33.71 -27.90
C LEU A 20 13.30 32.75 -26.98
N ILE A 21 13.93 33.28 -25.92
CA ILE A 21 14.74 32.47 -24.99
C ILE A 21 13.89 31.48 -24.19
N ALA A 22 12.68 31.86 -23.80
CA ALA A 22 11.76 31.00 -23.08
C ALA A 22 11.21 29.89 -23.99
N ARG A 23 10.99 30.18 -25.27
CA ARG A 23 10.48 29.25 -26.28
C ARG A 23 11.46 28.11 -26.54
N ASP A 24 12.74 28.40 -26.70
CA ASP A 24 13.76 27.42 -26.97
C ASP A 24 13.95 26.44 -25.77
N LYS A 25 13.87 26.98 -24.55
CA LYS A 25 13.96 26.16 -23.35
C LYS A 25 12.74 25.23 -23.16
N ILE A 26 11.54 25.72 -23.44
CA ILE A 26 10.30 24.92 -23.38
C ILE A 26 10.32 23.84 -24.46
N SER A 27 10.82 24.14 -25.66
CA SER A 27 10.99 23.19 -26.76
C SER A 27 11.98 22.07 -26.40
N LEU A 28 13.07 22.38 -25.71
CA LEU A 28 14.06 21.40 -25.23
C LEU A 28 13.45 20.40 -24.23
N LEU A 29 12.40 20.78 -23.50
CA LEU A 29 11.67 19.90 -22.57
C LEU A 29 10.59 19.07 -23.27
N GLY A 30 10.49 19.12 -24.61
CA GLY A 30 9.45 18.41 -25.37
C GLY A 30 8.04 18.97 -25.16
N ILE A 31 7.90 20.21 -24.65
CA ILE A 31 6.62 20.86 -24.42
C ILE A 31 6.26 21.72 -25.62
N LYS A 32 5.07 21.47 -26.19
CA LYS A 32 4.51 22.28 -27.29
C LYS A 32 3.37 23.16 -26.78
N PRO A 33 3.60 24.48 -26.51
CA PRO A 33 2.54 25.37 -26.05
C PRO A 33 1.61 25.75 -27.21
N LEU A 34 0.32 25.86 -26.92
CA LEU A 34 -0.75 26.32 -27.80
C LEU A 34 -1.55 27.42 -27.08
N TYR A 35 -2.54 28.02 -27.75
CA TYR A 35 -3.31 29.14 -27.19
C TYR A 35 -4.04 28.80 -25.87
N ASP A 36 -4.68 27.63 -25.78
CA ASP A 36 -5.50 27.20 -24.63
C ASP A 36 -5.00 25.92 -23.95
N ARG A 37 -3.84 25.41 -24.35
CA ARG A 37 -3.27 24.16 -23.89
C ARG A 37 -1.81 24.02 -24.27
N PHE A 38 -1.16 23.01 -23.73
CA PHE A 38 0.12 22.52 -24.26
C PHE A 38 0.10 21.00 -24.45
N ILE A 39 1.05 20.49 -25.22
CA ILE A 39 1.17 19.06 -25.52
C ILE A 39 2.56 18.59 -25.06
N THR A 40 2.60 17.52 -24.31
CA THR A 40 3.83 16.87 -23.85
C THR A 40 3.68 15.36 -23.98
N ASN A 41 4.58 14.71 -24.71
CA ASN A 41 4.58 13.23 -24.88
C ASN A 41 3.20 12.66 -25.29
N GLY A 42 2.51 13.33 -26.20
CA GLY A 42 1.17 12.91 -26.68
C GLY A 42 0.01 13.24 -25.76
N TYR A 43 0.26 13.77 -24.56
CA TYR A 43 -0.80 14.24 -23.67
C TYR A 43 -1.16 15.69 -23.95
N ILE A 44 -2.46 15.97 -23.97
CA ILE A 44 -3.02 17.32 -24.07
C ILE A 44 -3.22 17.82 -22.66
N THR A 45 -2.66 19.00 -22.32
CA THR A 45 -2.77 19.59 -21.00
C THR A 45 -3.48 20.92 -21.06
N LYS A 46 -4.47 21.11 -20.21
CA LYS A 46 -5.15 22.38 -19.96
C LYS A 46 -4.87 22.87 -18.56
N VAL A 47 -4.95 24.20 -18.39
CA VAL A 47 -4.65 24.86 -17.12
C VAL A 47 -5.76 25.83 -16.77
N TRP A 48 -6.18 25.80 -15.53
CA TRP A 48 -7.09 26.77 -14.92
C TRP A 48 -6.37 27.45 -13.76
N CYS A 49 -6.77 28.68 -13.46
CA CYS A 49 -6.30 29.40 -12.29
C CYS A 49 -7.49 29.79 -11.43
N ILE A 50 -7.38 29.53 -10.13
CA ILE A 50 -8.36 29.98 -9.15
C ILE A 50 -8.26 31.49 -9.01
N THR A 51 -9.40 32.19 -9.04
CA THR A 51 -9.48 33.64 -9.01
C THR A 51 -10.09 34.20 -7.73
N SER A 52 -10.89 33.37 -7.03
CA SER A 52 -11.39 33.74 -5.70
C SER A 52 -11.69 32.50 -4.88
N ILE A 53 -11.55 32.63 -3.57
CA ILE A 53 -11.87 31.61 -2.55
C ILE A 53 -12.66 32.33 -1.45
N PRO A 54 -13.69 31.70 -0.85
CA PRO A 54 -14.40 32.28 0.28
C PRO A 54 -13.46 32.67 1.44
N VAL A 55 -13.72 33.80 2.09
CA VAL A 55 -12.83 34.34 3.14
C VAL A 55 -12.60 33.38 4.31
N HIS A 56 -13.61 32.61 4.66
CA HIS A 56 -13.58 31.65 5.76
C HIS A 56 -13.35 30.22 5.29
N TYR A 57 -12.74 30.02 4.13
CA TYR A 57 -12.46 28.69 3.61
C TYR A 57 -11.42 27.99 4.49
N SER A 58 -11.82 26.94 5.17
CA SER A 58 -10.99 26.21 6.12
C SER A 58 -10.54 24.81 5.65
N ASN A 59 -11.05 24.37 4.48
CA ASN A 59 -10.76 23.04 3.97
C ASN A 59 -9.45 23.05 3.14
N ASN A 60 -8.82 21.89 3.06
CA ASN A 60 -7.67 21.69 2.19
C ASN A 60 -8.13 21.63 0.71
N LEU A 61 -8.27 22.78 0.09
CA LEU A 61 -8.78 22.91 -1.28
C LEU A 61 -7.94 22.15 -2.30
N THR A 62 -6.62 22.21 -2.19
CA THR A 62 -5.72 21.56 -3.15
C THR A 62 -5.86 20.04 -3.08
N GLN A 63 -6.01 19.49 -1.88
CA GLN A 63 -6.24 18.06 -1.66
C GLN A 63 -7.64 17.64 -2.13
N ALA A 64 -8.66 18.44 -1.82
CA ALA A 64 -10.04 18.16 -2.21
C ALA A 64 -10.20 18.10 -3.74
N ILE A 65 -9.63 19.07 -4.47
CA ILE A 65 -9.60 19.07 -5.94
C ILE A 65 -8.94 17.79 -6.47
N ARG A 66 -7.79 17.43 -5.90
CA ARG A 66 -7.05 16.24 -6.38
C ARG A 66 -7.82 14.95 -6.13
N ASN A 67 -8.40 14.78 -4.95
CA ASN A 67 -9.19 13.61 -4.60
C ASN A 67 -10.43 13.49 -5.46
N GLU A 68 -11.22 14.56 -5.58
CA GLU A 68 -12.45 14.58 -6.36
C GLU A 68 -12.20 14.28 -7.84
N MET A 69 -11.18 14.91 -8.42
CA MET A 69 -10.85 14.69 -9.82
C MET A 69 -10.20 13.34 -10.08
N PHE A 70 -9.47 12.79 -9.12
CA PHE A 70 -8.91 11.45 -9.21
C PHE A 70 -10.00 10.39 -9.26
N LEU A 71 -10.99 10.47 -8.38
CA LEU A 71 -12.10 9.51 -8.32
C LEU A 71 -13.03 9.63 -9.54
N ASN A 72 -13.35 10.86 -9.95
CA ASN A 72 -14.34 11.10 -10.99
C ASN A 72 -13.77 11.16 -12.42
N CYS A 73 -12.47 11.41 -12.59
CA CYS A 73 -11.82 11.56 -13.88
C CYS A 73 -10.52 10.73 -13.98
N PRO A 74 -10.58 9.41 -13.84
CA PRO A 74 -9.40 8.55 -13.72
C PRO A 74 -8.46 8.57 -14.94
N LYS A 75 -8.96 8.96 -16.12
CA LYS A 75 -8.18 9.08 -17.37
C LYS A 75 -7.44 10.42 -17.50
N VAL A 76 -7.55 11.30 -16.51
CA VAL A 76 -6.95 12.65 -16.54
C VAL A 76 -6.09 12.83 -15.30
N THR A 77 -4.81 13.12 -15.50
CA THR A 77 -3.90 13.43 -14.41
C THR A 77 -4.11 14.88 -13.96
N THR A 78 -4.34 15.09 -12.67
CA THR A 78 -4.52 16.41 -12.06
C THR A 78 -3.30 16.81 -11.26
N ILE A 79 -2.76 17.99 -11.53
CA ILE A 79 -1.70 18.63 -10.72
C ILE A 79 -2.23 19.97 -10.24
N VAL A 80 -2.17 20.20 -8.93
CA VAL A 80 -2.47 21.51 -8.35
C VAL A 80 -1.15 22.09 -7.87
N SER A 81 -0.84 23.30 -8.32
CA SER A 81 0.41 24.00 -8.01
C SER A 81 0.14 25.42 -7.55
N THR A 82 0.94 25.90 -6.62
CA THR A 82 0.81 27.25 -6.06
C THR A 82 2.10 28.04 -6.23
N ILE A 83 1.96 29.32 -6.52
CA ILE A 83 3.07 30.28 -6.52
C ILE A 83 2.72 31.34 -5.49
N ASN A 84 3.54 31.49 -4.48
CA ASN A 84 3.27 32.39 -3.37
C ASN A 84 4.39 33.44 -3.30
N THR A 85 4.00 34.68 -3.17
CA THR A 85 4.91 35.84 -3.03
C THR A 85 4.55 36.61 -1.77
N PRO A 86 5.45 36.76 -0.80
CA PRO A 86 5.19 37.55 0.39
C PRO A 86 4.88 39.00 0.05
N VAL A 87 3.88 39.57 0.72
CA VAL A 87 3.46 40.96 0.55
C VAL A 87 3.29 41.59 1.92
N GLN A 88 3.90 42.77 2.09
CA GLN A 88 3.69 43.56 3.29
C GLN A 88 2.51 44.49 3.08
N ILE A 89 1.46 44.34 3.86
CA ILE A 89 0.29 45.24 3.86
C ILE A 89 0.44 46.22 5.01
N ASN A 90 0.42 47.49 4.68
CA ASN A 90 0.38 48.52 5.71
C ASN A 90 -1.09 48.91 5.98
N PRO A 91 -1.71 48.41 7.08
CA PRO A 91 -3.10 48.72 7.39
C PRO A 91 -3.34 50.20 7.75
N LYS A 92 -2.30 50.94 8.08
CA LYS A 92 -2.37 52.38 8.39
C LYS A 92 -2.22 53.27 7.17
N SER A 93 -1.99 52.69 5.97
CA SER A 93 -1.87 53.51 4.76
C SER A 93 -3.20 54.22 4.44
N ASP A 94 -3.11 55.44 4.01
CA ASP A 94 -4.29 56.28 3.64
C ASP A 94 -5.14 55.61 2.56
N VAL A 95 -4.51 54.85 1.67
CA VAL A 95 -5.21 54.15 0.59
C VAL A 95 -6.06 53.01 1.16
N PHE A 96 -5.48 52.19 2.02
CA PHE A 96 -6.19 51.10 2.65
C PHE A 96 -7.33 51.57 3.54
N GLN A 97 -7.07 52.57 4.38
CA GLN A 97 -8.06 53.17 5.28
C GLN A 97 -9.24 53.81 4.51
N ARG A 98 -8.95 54.49 3.40
CA ARG A 98 -10.01 55.05 2.53
C ARG A 98 -10.86 53.98 1.89
N GLN A 99 -10.26 52.86 1.41
CA GLN A 99 -11.00 51.77 0.82
C GLN A 99 -11.85 51.04 1.88
N LEU A 100 -11.30 50.77 3.04
CA LEU A 100 -12.03 50.14 4.14
C LEU A 100 -13.26 50.97 4.57
N LYS A 101 -13.07 52.28 4.79
CA LYS A 101 -14.16 53.20 5.12
C LYS A 101 -15.22 53.28 4.03
N ARG A 102 -14.81 53.31 2.77
CA ARG A 102 -15.73 53.32 1.62
C ARG A 102 -16.56 52.06 1.56
N THR A 103 -15.93 50.86 1.72
CA THR A 103 -16.61 49.57 1.69
C THR A 103 -17.57 49.46 2.88
N ALA A 104 -17.14 49.86 4.08
CA ALA A 104 -17.99 49.88 5.27
C ALA A 104 -19.24 50.77 5.09
N SER A 105 -19.04 51.99 4.54
CA SER A 105 -20.16 52.89 4.23
C SER A 105 -21.13 52.29 3.22
N THR A 106 -20.60 51.65 2.17
CA THR A 106 -21.42 50.99 1.15
C THR A 106 -22.20 49.84 1.76
N TYR A 107 -21.54 48.97 2.55
CA TYR A 107 -22.20 47.82 3.21
C TYR A 107 -23.32 48.31 4.13
N ASN A 108 -23.07 49.27 4.99
CA ASN A 108 -24.10 49.79 5.92
C ASN A 108 -25.28 50.40 5.16
N GLN A 109 -25.02 51.14 4.09
CA GLN A 109 -26.10 51.71 3.27
C GLN A 109 -26.96 50.60 2.63
N TYR A 110 -26.34 49.57 2.07
CA TYR A 110 -27.09 48.44 1.47
C TYR A 110 -27.84 47.65 2.50
N LYS A 111 -27.25 47.44 3.66
CA LYS A 111 -27.86 46.76 4.79
C LYS A 111 -29.09 47.51 5.29
N ASP A 112 -28.97 48.78 5.52
CA ASP A 112 -30.10 49.67 5.97
C ASP A 112 -31.25 49.63 4.97
N VAL A 113 -30.95 49.67 3.65
CA VAL A 113 -31.98 49.58 2.60
C VAL A 113 -32.63 48.17 2.65
N PHE A 114 -31.84 47.12 2.70
CA PHE A 114 -32.31 45.75 2.66
C PHE A 114 -33.19 45.38 3.86
N GLU A 115 -32.84 45.81 5.07
CA GLU A 115 -33.59 45.59 6.29
C GLU A 115 -34.97 46.29 6.30
N ASN A 116 -35.13 47.31 5.47
CA ASN A 116 -36.42 48.02 5.32
C ASN A 116 -37.28 47.49 4.15
N LEU A 117 -36.85 46.46 3.41
CA LEU A 117 -37.63 45.82 2.35
C LEU A 117 -38.58 44.75 2.89
N SER A 118 -39.72 44.56 2.21
CA SER A 118 -40.56 43.40 2.43
C SER A 118 -39.88 42.08 2.06
N GLU A 119 -40.33 40.96 2.60
CA GLU A 119 -39.75 39.62 2.30
C GLU A 119 -39.69 39.31 0.78
N ASP A 120 -40.74 39.68 0.06
CA ASP A 120 -40.79 39.50 -1.40
C ASP A 120 -39.77 40.38 -2.14
N GLU A 121 -39.59 41.63 -1.70
CA GLU A 121 -38.59 42.54 -2.27
C GLU A 121 -37.19 42.19 -1.90
N GLN A 122 -36.95 41.56 -0.75
CA GLN A 122 -35.63 41.01 -0.40
C GLN A 122 -35.20 39.88 -1.33
N LEU A 123 -36.13 39.06 -1.78
CA LEU A 123 -35.90 37.97 -2.73
C LEU A 123 -35.81 38.46 -4.17
N THR A 124 -36.79 39.25 -4.61
CA THR A 124 -36.89 39.75 -6.01
C THR A 124 -35.98 40.92 -6.30
N GLY A 125 -35.62 41.66 -5.30
CA GLY A 125 -34.80 42.88 -5.37
C GLY A 125 -35.56 44.13 -5.73
N THR A 126 -35.07 45.26 -5.26
CA THR A 126 -35.60 46.59 -5.55
C THR A 126 -34.52 47.55 -6.01
N ILE A 127 -34.93 48.64 -6.69
CA ILE A 127 -34.03 49.67 -7.13
C ILE A 127 -33.98 50.76 -6.05
N SER A 128 -32.79 50.98 -5.49
CA SER A 128 -32.50 52.05 -4.58
C SER A 128 -31.57 53.11 -5.25
N TYR A 129 -31.46 54.28 -4.65
CA TYR A 129 -30.55 55.30 -5.10
C TYR A 129 -29.50 55.56 -4.02
N ASP A 130 -28.21 55.60 -4.42
CA ASP A 130 -27.15 55.96 -3.50
C ASP A 130 -27.16 57.44 -3.15
N ASN A 131 -26.34 57.87 -2.18
CA ASN A 131 -26.23 59.27 -1.76
C ASN A 131 -25.78 60.25 -2.87
N HIS A 132 -25.42 59.74 -4.04
CA HIS A 132 -25.04 60.47 -5.23
C HIS A 132 -26.09 60.39 -6.35
N GLY A 133 -27.28 59.84 -6.04
CA GLY A 133 -28.37 59.66 -7.00
C GLY A 133 -28.15 58.58 -8.05
N ARG A 134 -27.18 57.65 -7.83
CA ARG A 134 -26.93 56.53 -8.74
C ARG A 134 -27.88 55.41 -8.43
N ARG A 135 -28.43 54.82 -9.48
CA ARG A 135 -29.33 53.67 -9.41
C ARG A 135 -28.58 52.43 -8.97
N THR A 136 -29.06 51.80 -7.92
CA THR A 136 -28.47 50.57 -7.38
C THR A 136 -29.57 49.54 -7.16
N TYR A 137 -29.31 48.31 -7.53
CA TYR A 137 -30.20 47.19 -7.29
C TYR A 137 -29.83 46.49 -5.99
N VAL A 138 -30.79 46.31 -5.10
CA VAL A 138 -30.59 45.74 -3.77
C VAL A 138 -31.45 44.50 -3.64
N ASN A 139 -30.81 43.35 -3.42
CA ASN A 139 -31.42 42.07 -3.04
C ASN A 139 -30.47 41.32 -2.13
N ALA A 140 -30.87 40.12 -1.67
CA ALA A 140 -30.05 39.26 -0.80
C ALA A 140 -28.69 38.94 -1.41
N GLU A 141 -28.63 38.69 -2.73
CA GLU A 141 -27.40 38.32 -3.43
C GLU A 141 -26.42 39.50 -3.48
N THR A 142 -26.89 40.70 -3.86
CA THR A 142 -26.05 41.91 -3.91
C THR A 142 -25.57 42.34 -2.53
N LEU A 143 -26.42 42.21 -1.50
CA LEU A 143 -26.01 42.48 -0.11
C LEU A 143 -24.90 41.50 0.33
N ASN A 144 -25.05 40.21 0.05
CA ASN A 144 -24.03 39.21 0.40
C ASN A 144 -22.67 39.51 -0.29
N VAL A 145 -22.67 39.84 -1.57
CA VAL A 145 -21.42 40.22 -2.31
C VAL A 145 -20.72 41.42 -1.65
N ILE A 146 -21.49 42.45 -1.25
CA ILE A 146 -20.91 43.62 -0.60
C ILE A 146 -20.44 43.32 0.82
N LYS A 147 -21.18 42.44 1.53
CA LYS A 147 -20.80 41.94 2.84
C LYS A 147 -19.47 41.16 2.76
N ASP A 148 -19.35 40.22 1.84
CA ASP A 148 -18.13 39.45 1.64
C ASP A 148 -16.92 40.35 1.33
N LEU A 149 -17.14 41.42 0.56
CA LEU A 149 -16.10 42.38 0.29
C LEU A 149 -15.70 43.17 1.56
N TYR A 150 -16.67 43.60 2.35
CA TYR A 150 -16.43 44.26 3.63
C TYR A 150 -15.70 43.35 4.61
N ASP A 151 -16.17 42.14 4.78
CA ASP A 151 -15.57 41.13 5.67
C ASP A 151 -14.13 40.81 5.24
N SER A 152 -13.85 40.79 3.92
CA SER A 152 -12.51 40.63 3.39
C SER A 152 -11.56 41.76 3.79
N TYR A 153 -12.01 43.00 3.69
CA TYR A 153 -11.21 44.16 4.13
C TYR A 153 -11.00 44.18 5.65
N MET A 154 -12.04 43.83 6.42
CA MET A 154 -11.94 43.72 7.89
C MET A 154 -10.98 42.65 8.31
N TYR A 155 -11.03 41.46 7.65
CA TYR A 155 -10.10 40.38 7.88
C TYR A 155 -8.65 40.78 7.63
N VAL A 156 -8.37 41.45 6.49
CA VAL A 156 -7.04 41.93 6.16
C VAL A 156 -6.58 42.97 7.18
N PHE A 157 -7.46 43.88 7.61
CA PHE A 157 -7.16 44.87 8.63
C PHE A 157 -6.79 44.25 9.97
N ASP A 158 -7.62 43.33 10.46
CA ASP A 158 -7.39 42.62 11.73
C ASP A 158 -6.07 41.83 11.71
N LYS A 159 -5.86 41.00 10.71
CA LYS A 159 -4.66 40.18 10.58
C LYS A 159 -3.38 41.00 10.39
N SER A 160 -3.43 42.08 9.63
CA SER A 160 -2.28 42.96 9.43
C SER A 160 -1.91 43.78 10.68
N THR A 161 -2.88 44.12 11.55
CA THR A 161 -2.61 44.78 12.84
C THR A 161 -1.91 43.85 13.82
N HIS A 162 -2.05 42.52 13.66
CA HIS A 162 -1.36 41.49 14.45
C HIS A 162 -0.04 41.04 13.81
N ASN A 163 0.53 41.78 12.89
CA ASN A 163 1.78 41.48 12.16
C ASN A 163 1.74 40.15 11.41
N MET A 164 0.59 39.69 10.97
CA MET A 164 0.52 38.53 10.08
C MET A 164 1.03 38.86 8.68
N GLU A 165 1.81 37.95 8.13
CA GLU A 165 2.27 38.02 6.75
C GLU A 165 1.17 37.56 5.80
N PHE A 166 1.05 38.32 4.68
CA PHE A 166 0.17 37.96 3.58
C PHE A 166 0.97 37.50 2.38
N MET A 167 0.36 36.62 1.60
CA MET A 167 0.92 36.09 0.37
C MET A 167 0.02 36.41 -0.81
N GLU A 168 0.58 36.98 -1.86
CA GLU A 168 -0.04 36.97 -3.18
C GLU A 168 0.14 35.58 -3.77
N SER A 169 -0.97 34.83 -3.94
CA SER A 169 -0.95 33.44 -4.31
C SER A 169 -1.65 33.21 -5.64
N TYR A 170 -0.99 32.49 -6.55
CA TYR A 170 -1.62 31.89 -7.72
C TYR A 170 -1.81 30.41 -7.45
N ILE A 171 -3.02 29.92 -7.64
CA ILE A 171 -3.33 28.49 -7.52
C ILE A 171 -3.76 27.98 -8.89
N PHE A 172 -2.94 27.09 -9.46
CA PHE A 172 -3.18 26.56 -10.79
C PHE A 172 -3.63 25.09 -10.69
N ILE A 173 -4.60 24.74 -11.52
CA ILE A 173 -5.08 23.37 -11.71
C ILE A 173 -4.68 22.95 -13.12
N GLN A 174 -3.78 22.00 -13.24
CA GLN A 174 -3.34 21.43 -14.50
C GLN A 174 -4.02 20.07 -14.68
N ALA A 175 -4.62 19.84 -15.84
CA ALA A 175 -5.20 18.55 -16.20
C ALA A 175 -4.62 18.04 -17.52
N SER A 176 -4.06 16.84 -17.48
CA SER A 176 -3.41 16.19 -18.62
C SER A 176 -4.13 14.90 -19.00
N GLY A 177 -4.54 14.77 -20.26
CA GLY A 177 -5.24 13.59 -20.76
C GLY A 177 -4.93 13.30 -22.23
N LYS A 178 -5.10 12.05 -22.66
CA LYS A 178 -4.86 11.64 -24.06
C LYS A 178 -5.96 12.11 -25.01
N SER A 179 -7.17 12.40 -24.53
CA SER A 179 -8.29 12.79 -25.39
C SER A 179 -8.92 14.14 -25.00
N ARG A 180 -9.39 14.88 -26.01
CA ARG A 180 -10.13 16.13 -25.79
C ARG A 180 -11.48 15.90 -25.12
N ALA A 181 -12.08 14.73 -25.33
CA ALA A 181 -13.36 14.35 -24.72
C ALA A 181 -13.20 14.21 -23.19
N ALA A 182 -12.18 13.49 -22.75
CA ALA A 182 -11.87 13.35 -21.33
C ALA A 182 -11.62 14.70 -20.64
N LEU A 183 -10.89 15.62 -21.29
CA LEU A 183 -10.66 16.95 -20.75
C LEU A 183 -11.91 17.85 -20.73
N ARG A 184 -12.89 17.62 -21.61
CA ARG A 184 -14.19 18.33 -21.56
C ARG A 184 -15.04 17.84 -20.40
N ASP A 185 -15.08 16.52 -20.17
CA ASP A 185 -15.76 15.92 -19.03
C ASP A 185 -15.13 16.39 -17.71
N TYR A 186 -13.81 16.32 -17.65
CA TYR A 186 -13.03 16.87 -16.52
C TYR A 186 -13.42 18.31 -16.19
N LYS A 187 -13.43 19.19 -17.19
CA LYS A 187 -13.82 20.61 -17.00
C LYS A 187 -15.23 20.74 -16.41
N LYS A 188 -16.19 19.92 -16.88
CA LYS A 188 -17.56 19.97 -16.36
C LYS A 188 -17.62 19.54 -14.88
N LYS A 189 -16.94 18.46 -14.52
CA LYS A 189 -16.89 17.98 -13.14
C LYS A 189 -16.15 18.94 -12.22
N LEU A 190 -15.01 19.50 -12.68
CA LEU A 190 -14.26 20.52 -11.95
C LEU A 190 -15.12 21.77 -11.71
N LEU A 191 -15.89 22.22 -12.71
CA LEU A 191 -16.81 23.37 -12.57
C LEU A 191 -17.85 23.10 -11.48
N ASN A 192 -18.51 21.94 -11.55
CA ASN A 192 -19.53 21.58 -10.57
C ASN A 192 -18.97 21.50 -9.15
N PHE A 193 -17.79 20.89 -8.98
CA PHE A 193 -17.13 20.79 -7.68
C PHE A 193 -16.76 22.18 -7.13
N LEU A 194 -16.01 22.98 -7.89
CA LEU A 194 -15.56 24.28 -7.41
C LEU A 194 -16.70 25.27 -7.16
N THR A 195 -17.76 25.23 -7.97
CA THR A 195 -18.97 26.03 -7.74
C THR A 195 -19.66 25.62 -6.43
N GLY A 196 -19.72 24.31 -6.13
CA GLY A 196 -20.23 23.81 -4.84
C GLY A 196 -19.42 24.28 -3.64
N GLU A 197 -18.12 24.50 -3.82
CA GLU A 197 -17.21 25.01 -2.79
C GLU A 197 -17.17 26.56 -2.74
N GLY A 198 -17.93 27.25 -3.58
CA GLY A 198 -17.90 28.73 -3.69
C GLY A 198 -16.62 29.31 -4.29
N VAL A 199 -15.82 28.48 -4.97
CA VAL A 199 -14.52 28.85 -5.54
C VAL A 199 -14.67 29.24 -7.01
N SER A 200 -14.16 30.42 -7.38
CA SER A 200 -14.15 30.89 -8.79
C SER A 200 -12.81 30.59 -9.46
N PHE A 201 -12.86 30.24 -10.74
CA PHE A 201 -11.67 29.95 -11.54
C PHE A 201 -11.85 30.33 -13.01
N ILE A 202 -10.72 30.50 -13.70
CA ILE A 202 -10.69 30.80 -15.14
C ILE A 202 -9.77 29.80 -15.87
N GLU A 203 -10.11 29.50 -17.11
CA GLU A 203 -9.25 28.72 -18.04
C GLU A 203 -8.18 29.65 -18.63
N LEU A 204 -6.91 29.28 -18.56
CA LEU A 204 -5.83 30.07 -19.15
C LEU A 204 -5.88 29.93 -20.68
N LYS A 205 -6.12 31.09 -21.34
CA LYS A 205 -6.13 31.19 -22.79
C LYS A 205 -5.22 32.35 -23.22
N GLY A 206 -4.24 32.04 -24.06
CA GLY A 206 -3.21 33.01 -24.47
C GLY A 206 -2.09 33.27 -23.45
N ASN A 207 -2.19 32.68 -22.25
CA ASN A 207 -1.26 32.88 -21.14
C ASN A 207 -0.46 31.62 -20.77
N ILE A 208 -0.54 30.60 -21.59
CA ILE A 208 0.09 29.28 -21.31
C ILE A 208 1.62 29.41 -21.22
N ASN A 209 2.25 30.24 -22.03
CA ASN A 209 3.70 30.44 -21.97
C ASN A 209 4.12 31.08 -20.64
N GLN A 210 3.35 32.06 -20.16
CA GLN A 210 3.62 32.72 -18.87
C GLN A 210 3.49 31.74 -17.71
N TYR A 211 2.47 30.85 -17.76
CA TYR A 211 2.33 29.77 -16.81
C TYR A 211 3.56 28.84 -16.84
N LEU A 212 3.94 28.36 -18.03
CA LEU A 212 5.09 27.45 -18.20
C LEU A 212 6.40 28.07 -17.76
N ASN A 213 6.61 29.36 -18.02
CA ASN A 213 7.80 30.08 -17.58
C ASN A 213 7.94 30.11 -16.05
N ASN A 214 6.85 30.21 -15.31
CA ASN A 214 6.88 30.21 -13.85
C ASN A 214 7.27 28.82 -13.26
N PHE A 215 7.04 27.72 -13.99
CA PHE A 215 7.33 26.36 -13.55
C PHE A 215 8.55 25.76 -14.23
N CYS A 216 9.16 26.45 -15.19
CA CYS A 216 10.37 25.97 -15.83
C CYS A 216 11.59 26.22 -14.91
N PRO A 217 12.34 25.18 -14.50
CA PRO A 217 13.48 25.33 -13.60
C PRO A 217 14.62 26.17 -14.18
N ALA A 218 14.60 26.45 -15.48
CA ALA A 218 15.60 27.27 -16.15
C ALA A 218 15.28 28.79 -16.13
N THR A 219 14.09 29.18 -15.64
CA THR A 219 13.70 30.59 -15.55
C THR A 219 13.57 30.97 -14.09
N PHE A 220 14.49 31.78 -13.56
CA PHE A 220 14.44 32.32 -12.20
C PHE A 220 13.56 33.59 -12.07
N VAL A 221 12.94 34.03 -13.16
CA VAL A 221 12.13 35.24 -13.19
C VAL A 221 10.66 34.85 -13.07
N LYS A 222 10.01 35.30 -12.00
CA LYS A 222 8.55 35.17 -11.84
C LYS A 222 7.87 36.16 -12.81
N GLU A 223 7.13 35.61 -13.78
CA GLU A 223 6.29 36.42 -14.68
C GLU A 223 4.87 36.51 -14.13
N GLN A 224 4.30 37.71 -14.10
CA GLN A 224 2.88 37.88 -13.84
C GLN A 224 2.06 37.26 -14.97
N VAL A 225 1.10 36.41 -14.61
CA VAL A 225 0.18 35.85 -15.61
C VAL A 225 -0.84 36.90 -15.98
N ARG A 226 -0.75 37.40 -17.23
CA ARG A 226 -1.65 38.46 -17.71
C ARG A 226 -3.12 38.09 -17.52
N LYS A 227 -3.93 39.06 -17.12
CA LYS A 227 -5.40 38.93 -16.89
C LYS A 227 -5.78 38.01 -15.71
N VAL A 228 -4.84 37.55 -14.93
CA VAL A 228 -5.10 36.84 -13.70
C VAL A 228 -4.52 37.61 -12.55
N GLN A 229 -5.35 37.97 -11.59
CA GLN A 229 -4.87 38.59 -10.36
C GLN A 229 -4.56 37.50 -9.34
N PRO A 230 -3.47 37.62 -8.55
CA PRO A 230 -3.21 36.74 -7.44
C PRO A 230 -4.29 36.92 -6.37
N ILE A 231 -4.55 35.83 -5.64
CA ILE A 231 -5.41 35.88 -4.46
C ILE A 231 -4.55 36.29 -3.28
N LEU A 232 -5.03 37.23 -2.48
CA LEU A 232 -4.37 37.61 -1.25
C LEU A 232 -4.80 36.67 -0.13
N LEU A 233 -3.87 35.89 0.39
CA LEU A 233 -4.10 34.92 1.47
C LEU A 233 -3.22 35.27 2.68
N SER A 234 -3.77 35.14 3.89
CA SER A 234 -2.92 35.10 5.08
C SER A 234 -2.10 33.81 5.10
N GLN A 235 -1.01 33.82 5.85
CA GLN A 235 -0.18 32.63 6.02
C GLN A 235 -0.99 31.43 6.58
N GLU A 236 -1.94 31.67 7.48
CA GLU A 236 -2.85 30.65 8.03
C GLU A 236 -3.78 30.06 6.95
N ASN A 237 -4.42 30.93 6.16
CA ASN A 237 -5.32 30.50 5.08
C ASN A 237 -4.54 29.75 4.00
N LEU A 238 -3.34 30.23 3.66
CA LEU A 238 -2.48 29.53 2.72
C LEU A 238 -2.11 28.15 3.24
N ALA A 239 -1.74 28.03 4.51
CA ALA A 239 -1.43 26.75 5.14
C ALA A 239 -2.65 25.81 5.17
N ALA A 240 -3.86 26.32 5.44
CA ALA A 240 -5.08 25.52 5.41
C ALA A 240 -5.41 25.01 3.99
N ILE A 241 -5.35 25.93 3.00
CA ILE A 241 -5.71 25.62 1.60
C ILE A 241 -4.67 24.74 0.92
N THR A 242 -3.39 24.95 1.22
CA THR A 242 -2.27 24.24 0.61
C THR A 242 -1.62 23.24 1.54
N ASN A 243 -2.31 22.86 2.62
CA ASN A 243 -1.78 21.89 3.56
C ASN A 243 -1.49 20.58 2.80
N TYR A 244 -0.25 20.49 2.37
CA TYR A 244 0.33 19.27 1.81
C TYR A 244 0.57 18.26 2.96
N LYS A 245 -0.49 17.91 3.66
CA LYS A 245 -0.52 16.55 4.15
C LYS A 245 -0.57 15.71 2.89
N SER A 246 0.62 15.46 2.33
CA SER A 246 0.73 14.37 1.40
C SER A 246 0.17 13.19 2.19
N LYS A 247 -1.00 12.68 1.80
CA LYS A 247 -1.40 11.34 2.18
C LYS A 247 -0.47 10.31 1.52
N GLY A 248 0.59 10.77 0.86
CA GLY A 248 1.68 9.92 0.51
C GLY A 248 2.20 9.36 1.82
N LEU A 249 2.10 8.07 1.98
CA LEU A 249 2.70 7.27 3.05
C LEU A 249 4.23 7.34 2.92
N VAL A 250 4.77 8.55 2.90
CA VAL A 250 6.20 8.78 2.88
C VAL A 250 6.66 8.69 4.32
N GLY A 251 7.06 7.49 4.72
CA GLY A 251 7.89 7.36 5.90
C GLY A 251 9.26 7.99 5.61
N ASP A 252 9.85 8.66 6.58
CA ASP A 252 11.23 9.15 6.49
C ASP A 252 12.25 8.00 6.41
N ARG A 253 11.80 6.77 6.62
CA ARG A 253 12.57 5.54 6.70
C ARG A 253 11.79 4.36 6.13
N GLY A 254 12.51 3.32 5.72
CA GLY A 254 11.90 2.05 5.33
C GLY A 254 12.20 1.63 3.90
N ALA A 255 11.62 0.52 3.49
CA ALA A 255 11.74 -0.01 2.15
C ALA A 255 10.77 0.68 1.19
N LEU A 256 11.25 1.05 0.01
CA LEU A 256 10.40 1.53 -1.09
C LEU A 256 9.60 0.35 -1.64
N ILE A 257 8.28 0.43 -1.58
CA ILE A 257 7.39 -0.63 -2.06
C ILE A 257 6.75 -0.29 -3.40
N ALA A 258 6.29 0.97 -3.53
CA ALA A 258 5.52 1.40 -4.69
C ALA A 258 5.53 2.93 -4.80
N MET A 259 4.76 3.47 -5.74
CA MET A 259 4.41 4.89 -5.77
C MET A 259 2.91 5.08 -5.54
N ASP A 260 2.56 6.13 -4.82
CA ASP A 260 1.19 6.60 -4.73
C ASP A 260 0.72 7.03 -6.13
N LYS A 261 -0.39 6.45 -6.58
CA LYS A 261 -0.92 6.68 -7.93
C LYS A 261 -1.43 8.11 -8.13
N GLN A 262 -1.86 8.75 -7.06
CA GLN A 262 -2.42 10.11 -7.10
C GLN A 262 -1.35 11.19 -7.01
N THR A 263 -0.38 11.01 -6.11
CA THR A 263 0.64 12.02 -5.81
C THR A 263 1.95 11.78 -6.54
N TYR A 264 2.16 10.58 -7.08
CA TYR A 264 3.43 10.10 -7.65
C TYR A 264 4.61 10.16 -6.65
N LEU A 265 4.30 10.22 -5.35
CA LEU A 265 5.31 10.15 -4.32
C LEU A 265 5.66 8.69 -3.99
N PRO A 266 6.90 8.41 -3.61
CA PRO A 266 7.28 7.06 -3.20
C PRO A 266 6.49 6.63 -1.97
N PHE A 267 5.98 5.40 -1.99
CA PHE A 267 5.43 4.75 -0.83
C PHE A 267 6.53 3.94 -0.15
N MET A 268 6.92 4.39 1.04
CA MET A 268 7.94 3.73 1.87
C MET A 268 7.29 3.18 3.13
N GLN A 269 7.61 1.95 3.48
CA GLN A 269 7.13 1.31 4.71
C GLN A 269 8.31 0.95 5.60
N ASP A 270 8.24 1.38 6.86
CA ASP A 270 9.24 1.01 7.87
C ASP A 270 8.89 -0.36 8.46
N PHE A 271 9.60 -1.38 8.00
CA PHE A 271 9.45 -2.75 8.50
C PHE A 271 10.29 -3.03 9.75
N PHE A 272 11.22 -2.17 10.08
CA PHE A 272 12.28 -2.47 11.04
C PHE A 272 12.12 -1.78 12.39
N HIS A 273 11.43 -0.63 12.44
CA HIS A 273 11.34 0.20 13.64
C HIS A 273 9.92 0.46 14.13
N SER A 274 8.90 -0.05 13.45
CA SER A 274 7.50 0.28 13.76
C SER A 274 7.01 -0.26 15.11
N GLY A 275 7.72 -1.22 15.70
CA GLY A 275 7.31 -1.87 16.94
C GLY A 275 6.01 -2.70 16.85
N ALA A 276 5.35 -2.73 15.69
CA ALA A 276 4.18 -3.54 15.39
C ALA A 276 4.55 -4.84 14.67
N ALA A 277 3.64 -5.81 14.65
CA ALA A 277 3.77 -6.96 13.77
C ALA A 277 3.84 -6.49 12.31
N GLN A 278 4.69 -7.12 11.50
CA GLN A 278 4.85 -6.76 10.09
C GLN A 278 4.24 -7.86 9.23
N VAL A 279 2.93 -7.84 9.12
CA VAL A 279 2.17 -8.79 8.30
C VAL A 279 1.45 -8.02 7.19
N ILE A 280 1.82 -8.31 5.96
CA ILE A 280 1.34 -7.66 4.77
C ILE A 280 0.49 -8.65 3.97
N MET A 281 -0.76 -8.32 3.70
CA MET A 281 -1.64 -9.10 2.83
C MET A 281 -1.72 -8.45 1.46
N ILE A 282 -1.38 -9.19 0.42
CA ILE A 282 -1.55 -8.78 -0.98
C ILE A 282 -2.62 -9.68 -1.60
N LEU A 283 -3.80 -9.12 -1.85
CA LEU A 283 -4.94 -9.83 -2.40
C LEU A 283 -5.30 -9.30 -3.78
N ALA A 284 -5.30 -10.15 -4.79
CA ALA A 284 -5.77 -9.83 -6.13
C ALA A 284 -5.97 -11.09 -6.96
N LYS A 285 -6.78 -11.03 -8.01
CA LYS A 285 -6.91 -12.11 -9.01
C LYS A 285 -5.54 -12.49 -9.59
N SER A 286 -5.43 -13.72 -10.08
CA SER A 286 -4.24 -14.17 -10.81
C SER A 286 -3.96 -13.23 -12.00
N GLY A 287 -2.68 -12.95 -12.29
CA GLY A 287 -2.25 -12.04 -13.36
C GLY A 287 -2.41 -10.54 -13.06
N TRP A 288 -2.89 -10.13 -11.89
CA TRP A 288 -3.02 -8.71 -11.53
C TRP A 288 -1.71 -8.07 -11.04
N GLY A 289 -0.64 -8.84 -10.86
CA GLY A 289 0.68 -8.32 -10.48
C GLY A 289 0.97 -8.35 -8.98
N LYS A 290 0.47 -9.34 -8.23
CA LYS A 290 0.85 -9.55 -6.83
C LYS A 290 2.35 -9.69 -6.66
N THR A 291 2.94 -10.63 -7.41
CA THR A 291 4.39 -10.84 -7.42
C THR A 291 5.13 -9.59 -7.91
N PHE A 292 4.54 -8.85 -8.87
CA PHE A 292 5.09 -7.60 -9.38
C PHE A 292 5.19 -6.48 -8.33
N VAL A 293 4.32 -6.43 -7.31
CA VAL A 293 4.42 -5.48 -6.19
C VAL A 293 5.26 -6.04 -5.04
N ALA A 294 5.23 -7.35 -4.82
CA ALA A 294 6.02 -7.99 -3.77
C ALA A 294 7.53 -8.02 -4.08
N PHE A 295 7.90 -8.12 -5.35
CA PHE A 295 9.29 -8.23 -5.78
C PHE A 295 10.14 -6.98 -5.45
N PRO A 296 9.75 -5.73 -5.79
CA PRO A 296 10.49 -4.54 -5.35
C PRO A 296 10.55 -4.42 -3.83
N ALA A 297 9.46 -4.80 -3.13
CA ALA A 297 9.47 -4.83 -1.68
C ALA A 297 10.52 -5.82 -1.16
N ALA A 298 10.59 -7.03 -1.72
CA ALA A 298 11.59 -8.04 -1.38
C ALA A 298 13.01 -7.51 -1.59
N LEU A 299 13.33 -6.95 -2.77
CA LEU A 299 14.65 -6.42 -3.08
C LEU A 299 15.06 -5.30 -2.13
N ASN A 300 14.14 -4.37 -1.85
CA ASN A 300 14.42 -3.27 -0.93
C ASN A 300 14.60 -3.74 0.52
N ILE A 301 13.79 -4.70 0.98
CA ILE A 301 13.92 -5.28 2.32
C ILE A 301 15.24 -6.06 2.44
N LEU A 302 15.59 -6.88 1.44
CA LEU A 302 16.83 -7.65 1.42
C LEU A 302 18.08 -6.76 1.34
N GLY A 303 18.00 -5.63 0.64
CA GLY A 303 19.06 -4.62 0.57
C GLY A 303 19.23 -3.82 1.87
N TYR A 304 18.28 -3.92 2.80
CA TYR A 304 18.29 -3.19 4.05
C TYR A 304 18.66 -4.12 5.22
N HIS A 305 19.72 -3.80 5.97
CA HIS A 305 20.13 -4.49 7.21
C HIS A 305 20.40 -6.00 7.12
N GLU A 306 21.13 -6.48 6.13
CA GLU A 306 21.50 -7.91 6.04
C GLU A 306 20.31 -8.85 6.27
N THR A 307 19.15 -8.52 5.73
CA THR A 307 17.92 -9.31 5.89
C THR A 307 18.05 -10.62 5.11
N HIS A 308 17.58 -11.72 5.70
CA HIS A 308 17.41 -12.99 4.99
C HIS A 308 15.96 -13.12 4.53
N GLY A 309 15.75 -13.68 3.34
CA GLY A 309 14.43 -13.86 2.77
C GLY A 309 14.16 -15.30 2.35
N SER A 310 12.88 -15.68 2.39
CA SER A 310 12.40 -16.94 1.83
C SER A 310 11.07 -16.75 1.13
N VAL A 311 10.79 -17.60 0.16
CA VAL A 311 9.47 -17.68 -0.48
C VAL A 311 9.04 -19.13 -0.66
N ILE A 312 7.78 -19.41 -0.33
CA ILE A 312 7.08 -20.62 -0.74
C ILE A 312 6.42 -20.29 -2.09
N ASP A 313 7.02 -20.74 -3.18
CA ASP A 313 6.55 -20.58 -4.55
C ASP A 313 5.85 -21.85 -5.02
N ILE A 314 4.51 -21.83 -4.96
CA ILE A 314 3.71 -23.00 -5.34
C ILE A 314 3.76 -23.28 -6.84
N LYS A 315 3.89 -22.24 -7.67
CA LYS A 315 4.00 -22.38 -9.14
C LYS A 315 5.41 -22.71 -9.61
N GLY A 316 6.42 -22.22 -8.87
CA GLY A 316 7.82 -22.57 -9.07
C GLY A 316 8.60 -21.75 -10.08
N ASP A 317 8.01 -20.74 -10.73
CA ASP A 317 8.66 -19.98 -11.80
C ASP A 317 8.63 -18.45 -11.62
N GLU A 318 7.79 -17.92 -10.74
CA GLU A 318 7.59 -16.46 -10.62
C GLU A 318 8.76 -15.77 -9.90
N TRP A 319 9.36 -16.43 -8.90
CA TRP A 319 10.39 -15.84 -8.04
C TRP A 319 11.83 -16.11 -8.47
N VAL A 320 12.06 -17.01 -9.42
CA VAL A 320 13.42 -17.39 -9.87
C VAL A 320 14.27 -16.18 -10.28
N ARG A 321 13.64 -15.17 -10.86
CA ARG A 321 14.30 -13.94 -11.33
C ARG A 321 14.89 -13.06 -10.23
N ILE A 322 14.50 -13.26 -8.97
CA ILE A 322 15.10 -12.52 -7.86
C ILE A 322 16.59 -12.87 -7.71
N LEU A 323 16.98 -14.07 -8.11
CA LEU A 323 18.36 -14.56 -8.04
C LEU A 323 19.32 -13.82 -8.96
N ASP A 324 18.81 -13.06 -9.94
CA ASP A 324 19.64 -12.17 -10.76
C ASP A 324 20.14 -10.95 -9.96
N TYR A 325 19.54 -10.66 -8.81
CA TYR A 325 19.77 -9.46 -8.00
C TYR A 325 20.26 -9.74 -6.58
N VAL A 326 20.07 -10.95 -6.07
CA VAL A 326 20.46 -11.34 -4.70
C VAL A 326 21.18 -12.69 -4.71
N ASP A 327 22.08 -12.90 -3.76
CA ASP A 327 22.68 -14.23 -3.55
C ASP A 327 21.65 -15.17 -2.96
N GLY A 328 21.12 -16.07 -3.78
CA GLY A 328 20.05 -16.96 -3.38
C GLY A 328 20.17 -18.36 -4.00
N GLN A 329 19.21 -19.21 -3.62
CA GLN A 329 19.12 -20.59 -4.09
C GLN A 329 17.66 -21.00 -4.33
N ILE A 330 17.49 -22.06 -5.12
CA ILE A 330 16.22 -22.75 -5.33
C ILE A 330 16.32 -24.13 -4.69
N ILE A 331 15.40 -24.44 -3.82
CA ILE A 331 15.21 -25.78 -3.25
C ILE A 331 13.94 -26.35 -3.88
N ASP A 332 14.13 -27.37 -4.72
CA ASP A 332 13.03 -28.04 -5.42
C ASP A 332 12.37 -29.06 -4.50
N MET A 333 11.16 -28.72 -4.05
CA MET A 333 10.40 -29.55 -3.12
C MET A 333 9.81 -30.78 -3.82
N ASP A 334 9.53 -30.74 -5.12
CA ASP A 334 9.02 -31.89 -5.89
C ASP A 334 10.09 -32.98 -6.09
N LYS A 335 11.37 -32.60 -6.04
CA LYS A 335 12.48 -33.60 -6.11
C LYS A 335 12.78 -34.28 -4.79
N GLY A 336 11.88 -34.19 -3.83
CA GLY A 336 12.00 -34.89 -2.57
C GLY A 336 12.78 -34.16 -1.48
N SER A 337 12.94 -32.85 -1.62
CA SER A 337 13.52 -32.02 -0.57
C SER A 337 12.59 -31.94 0.64
N PHE A 338 13.16 -32.02 1.85
CA PHE A 338 12.40 -31.89 3.09
C PHE A 338 13.29 -31.40 4.23
N TYR A 339 12.65 -30.83 5.24
CA TYR A 339 13.34 -30.43 6.47
C TYR A 339 12.99 -31.38 7.62
N ASN A 340 13.99 -31.87 8.34
CA ASN A 340 13.81 -32.77 9.47
C ASN A 340 13.84 -32.02 10.80
N SER A 341 12.67 -31.81 11.39
CA SER A 341 12.54 -31.07 12.66
C SER A 341 13.14 -31.81 13.88
N LEU A 342 13.41 -33.08 13.79
CA LEU A 342 14.13 -33.84 14.83
C LEU A 342 15.61 -33.44 14.94
N ARG A 343 16.19 -32.94 13.87
CA ARG A 343 17.62 -32.60 13.83
C ARG A 343 17.91 -31.25 14.45
N LEU A 344 18.91 -31.25 15.32
CA LEU A 344 19.44 -30.08 16.01
C LEU A 344 20.95 -29.92 15.79
N ASP A 345 21.56 -30.79 15.02
CA ASP A 345 23.00 -30.78 14.74
C ASP A 345 23.40 -29.55 13.90
N GLY A 346 24.66 -29.15 14.01
CA GLY A 346 25.19 -28.01 13.28
C GLY A 346 24.81 -26.63 13.82
N LEU A 347 23.98 -26.56 14.86
CA LEU A 347 23.59 -25.31 15.49
C LEU A 347 24.60 -24.89 16.57
N GLN A 348 25.07 -23.63 16.49
CA GLN A 348 25.88 -23.04 17.56
C GLN A 348 24.96 -22.33 18.55
N LEU A 349 24.62 -23.00 19.65
CA LEU A 349 23.66 -22.53 20.63
C LEU A 349 24.31 -22.37 22.01
N THR A 350 23.87 -21.39 22.77
CA THR A 350 24.11 -21.33 24.22
C THR A 350 23.27 -22.36 24.95
N ARG A 351 23.49 -22.54 26.23
CA ARG A 351 22.71 -23.46 27.06
C ARG A 351 21.22 -23.12 27.11
N GLU A 352 20.88 -21.85 27.22
CA GLU A 352 19.48 -21.39 27.28
C GLU A 352 18.78 -21.62 25.93
N GLU A 353 19.47 -21.28 24.87
CA GLU A 353 19.01 -21.47 23.51
C GLU A 353 18.82 -22.95 23.17
N SER A 354 19.69 -23.83 23.64
CA SER A 354 19.57 -25.25 23.38
C SER A 354 18.30 -25.83 23.99
N ILE A 355 17.91 -25.39 25.20
CA ILE A 355 16.63 -25.79 25.82
C ILE A 355 15.45 -25.31 24.99
N GLU A 356 15.47 -24.08 24.48
CA GLU A 356 14.41 -23.53 23.64
C GLU A 356 14.28 -24.32 22.32
N PHE A 357 15.40 -24.54 21.62
CA PHE A 357 15.41 -25.29 20.35
C PHE A 357 15.00 -26.76 20.54
N TYR A 358 15.41 -27.38 21.63
CA TYR A 358 15.01 -28.72 21.98
C TYR A 358 13.47 -28.82 22.14
N ASN A 359 12.86 -27.92 22.90
CA ASN A 359 11.43 -27.91 23.12
C ASN A 359 10.65 -27.63 21.83
N LEU A 360 11.15 -26.72 20.99
CA LEU A 360 10.55 -26.46 19.67
C LEU A 360 10.67 -27.66 18.75
N ALA A 361 11.78 -28.37 18.75
CA ALA A 361 11.96 -29.54 17.93
C ALA A 361 10.93 -30.65 18.29
N ILE A 362 10.66 -30.86 19.60
CA ILE A 362 9.62 -31.75 20.04
C ILE A 362 8.26 -31.30 19.54
N LYS A 363 7.91 -30.03 19.79
CA LYS A 363 6.60 -29.46 19.40
C LYS A 363 6.37 -29.58 17.90
N ASP A 364 7.34 -29.16 17.09
CA ASP A 364 7.24 -29.15 15.63
C ASP A 364 7.12 -30.60 15.09
N THR A 365 7.89 -31.50 15.64
CA THR A 365 7.85 -32.94 15.25
C THR A 365 6.52 -33.60 15.61
N VAL A 366 5.99 -33.29 16.78
CA VAL A 366 4.66 -33.79 17.20
C VAL A 366 3.58 -33.27 16.26
N GLN A 367 3.62 -31.97 15.87
CA GLN A 367 2.68 -31.46 14.90
C GLN A 367 2.82 -32.09 13.53
N PHE A 368 4.03 -32.33 13.07
CA PHE A 368 4.29 -33.07 11.83
C PHE A 368 3.65 -34.47 11.84
N TYR A 369 3.83 -35.24 12.92
CA TYR A 369 3.18 -36.53 13.05
C TYR A 369 1.67 -36.46 13.14
N LYS A 370 1.11 -35.44 13.81
CA LYS A 370 -0.35 -35.21 13.86
C LYS A 370 -0.93 -35.01 12.47
N LEU A 371 -0.25 -34.25 11.60
CA LEU A 371 -0.65 -34.05 10.20
C LEU A 371 -0.72 -35.38 9.43
N ILE A 372 0.26 -36.28 9.61
CA ILE A 372 0.28 -37.59 8.96
C ILE A 372 -0.81 -38.50 9.52
N ILE A 373 -0.95 -38.54 10.85
CA ILE A 373 -1.87 -39.43 11.53
C ILE A 373 -3.32 -39.06 11.29
N ASN A 374 -3.63 -37.75 11.18
CA ASN A 374 -4.95 -37.17 10.85
C ASN A 374 -6.13 -37.95 11.50
N LEU A 375 -6.08 -38.11 12.82
CA LEU A 375 -7.20 -38.71 13.56
C LEU A 375 -8.36 -37.71 13.59
N GLN A 376 -9.56 -38.15 13.17
CA GLN A 376 -10.78 -37.34 13.32
C GLN A 376 -10.94 -36.94 14.78
N GLN A 377 -11.10 -35.65 14.99
CA GLN A 377 -11.04 -34.99 16.30
C GLN A 377 -12.30 -35.28 17.12
N ASN A 378 -12.32 -36.36 17.89
CA ASN A 378 -12.97 -36.36 19.18
C ASN A 378 -11.99 -35.73 20.17
N GLU A 379 -12.34 -34.61 20.83
CA GLU A 379 -11.45 -33.78 21.68
C GLU A 379 -10.58 -34.62 22.66
N GLY A 380 -11.12 -35.71 23.22
CA GLY A 380 -10.36 -36.60 24.09
C GLY A 380 -9.26 -37.41 23.40
N ASN A 381 -9.41 -37.79 22.14
CA ASN A 381 -8.41 -38.55 21.41
C ASN A 381 -7.26 -37.69 20.89
N ALA A 382 -7.53 -36.38 20.57
CA ALA A 382 -6.52 -35.46 20.08
C ALA A 382 -5.47 -35.14 21.16
N LYS A 383 -5.91 -34.94 22.41
CA LYS A 383 -5.01 -34.70 23.55
C LYS A 383 -4.19 -35.92 23.90
N ASP A 384 -4.82 -37.09 24.01
CA ASP A 384 -4.12 -38.36 24.29
C ASP A 384 -3.06 -38.64 23.19
N LEU A 385 -3.37 -38.39 21.92
CA LEU A 385 -2.41 -38.51 20.81
C LEU A 385 -1.22 -37.57 20.98
N GLU A 386 -1.46 -36.29 21.29
CA GLU A 386 -0.41 -35.31 21.50
C GLU A 386 0.52 -35.68 22.66
N ASP A 387 -0.04 -36.13 23.80
CA ASP A 387 0.74 -36.59 24.96
C ASP A 387 1.57 -37.83 24.66
N ILE A 388 1.01 -38.76 23.88
CA ILE A 388 1.73 -39.98 23.44
C ILE A 388 2.88 -39.61 22.49
N LEU A 389 2.65 -38.76 21.51
CA LEU A 389 3.67 -38.33 20.56
C LEU A 389 4.77 -37.52 21.25
N ASN A 390 4.43 -36.62 22.17
CA ASN A 390 5.40 -35.92 23.01
C ASN A 390 6.28 -36.92 23.79
N SER A 391 5.66 -37.90 24.42
CA SER A 391 6.37 -38.94 25.16
C SER A 391 7.28 -39.76 24.25
N ALA A 392 6.82 -40.07 23.04
CA ALA A 392 7.59 -40.84 22.07
C ALA A 392 8.84 -40.04 21.58
N VAL A 393 8.71 -38.80 21.23
CA VAL A 393 9.83 -37.93 20.77
C VAL A 393 10.83 -37.72 21.91
N LEU A 394 10.36 -37.44 23.14
CA LEU A 394 11.21 -37.32 24.31
C LEU A 394 12.02 -38.58 24.58
N LYS A 395 11.37 -39.78 24.52
CA LYS A 395 12.06 -41.07 24.69
C LYS A 395 13.06 -41.33 23.56
N LEU A 396 12.76 -40.90 22.34
CA LEU A 396 13.68 -41.01 21.20
C LEU A 396 14.95 -40.18 21.46
N TYR A 397 14.83 -38.94 21.89
CA TYR A 397 15.97 -38.09 22.25
C TYR A 397 16.76 -38.71 23.44
N TYR A 398 16.07 -39.15 24.47
CA TYR A 398 16.73 -39.80 25.61
C TYR A 398 17.50 -41.06 25.18
N LYS A 399 16.92 -41.94 24.36
CA LYS A 399 17.58 -43.15 23.80
C LYS A 399 18.86 -42.82 23.03
N ARG A 400 18.87 -41.66 22.35
CA ARG A 400 20.03 -41.15 21.59
C ARG A 400 21.03 -40.36 22.44
N GLY A 401 20.77 -40.12 23.73
CA GLY A 401 21.65 -39.37 24.65
C GLY A 401 21.60 -37.86 24.42
N VAL A 402 20.54 -37.32 23.82
CA VAL A 402 20.37 -35.88 23.59
C VAL A 402 19.86 -35.23 24.87
N ILE A 403 20.58 -34.21 25.37
CA ILE A 403 20.27 -33.48 26.60
C ILE A 403 19.98 -32.02 26.26
N ALA A 404 18.78 -31.55 26.64
CA ALA A 404 18.31 -30.21 26.30
C ALA A 404 19.27 -29.05 26.69
N SER A 405 19.95 -29.19 27.85
CA SER A 405 20.88 -28.17 28.37
C SER A 405 22.32 -28.31 27.88
N GLU A 406 22.62 -29.30 27.03
CA GLU A 406 23.95 -29.63 26.56
C GLU A 406 24.01 -29.63 25.03
N PRO A 407 24.24 -28.46 24.38
CA PRO A 407 24.21 -28.33 22.92
C PRO A 407 25.21 -29.25 22.19
N GLN A 408 26.29 -29.66 22.82
CA GLN A 408 27.25 -30.60 22.23
C GLN A 408 26.61 -31.99 21.94
N THR A 409 25.57 -32.39 22.70
CA THR A 409 24.85 -33.65 22.49
C THR A 409 23.92 -33.61 21.28
N PHE A 410 23.67 -32.41 20.72
CA PHE A 410 22.81 -32.24 19.53
C PHE A 410 23.44 -32.88 18.28
N SER A 411 24.75 -33.08 18.26
CA SER A 411 25.43 -33.87 17.21
C SER A 411 24.88 -35.26 17.06
N TYR A 412 24.32 -35.87 18.14
CA TYR A 412 23.72 -37.18 18.11
C TYR A 412 22.39 -37.24 17.33
N THR A 413 21.81 -36.07 17.00
CA THR A 413 20.60 -35.98 16.18
C THR A 413 20.89 -36.13 14.68
N ALA A 414 22.15 -36.05 14.25
CA ALA A 414 22.57 -36.08 12.85
C ALA A 414 22.08 -37.32 12.05
N THR A 415 21.85 -38.42 12.74
CA THR A 415 21.39 -39.67 12.14
C THR A 415 19.94 -40.03 12.49
N MET A 416 19.19 -39.09 13.06
CA MET A 416 17.78 -39.33 13.41
C MET A 416 16.88 -39.13 12.19
N HIS A 417 15.94 -40.06 12.04
CA HIS A 417 14.93 -40.00 10.99
C HIS A 417 13.52 -40.00 11.60
N TYR A 418 12.56 -39.41 10.90
CA TYR A 418 11.16 -39.43 11.33
C TYR A 418 10.60 -40.82 11.62
N ALA A 419 11.06 -41.85 10.88
CA ALA A 419 10.64 -43.22 11.10
C ALA A 419 11.11 -43.84 12.44
N ASP A 420 12.14 -43.26 13.09
CA ASP A 420 12.71 -43.81 14.34
C ASP A 420 11.68 -43.80 15.49
N VAL A 421 10.66 -42.94 15.43
CA VAL A 421 9.59 -42.87 16.43
C VAL A 421 8.71 -44.15 16.45
N ILE A 422 8.64 -44.91 15.34
CA ILE A 422 7.78 -46.06 15.17
C ILE A 422 8.15 -47.15 16.18
N GLU A 423 9.44 -47.41 16.39
CA GLU A 423 9.94 -48.37 17.40
C GLU A 423 9.58 -47.92 18.83
N ILE A 424 9.64 -46.61 19.09
CA ILE A 424 9.29 -46.09 20.40
C ILE A 424 7.79 -46.24 20.67
N LEU A 425 6.93 -45.97 19.67
CA LEU A 425 5.47 -46.18 19.78
C LEU A 425 5.10 -47.59 20.08
N GLU A 426 5.81 -48.59 19.52
CA GLU A 426 5.64 -50.00 19.83
C GLU A 426 5.97 -50.32 21.29
N THR A 427 7.07 -49.77 21.78
CA THR A 427 7.48 -49.88 23.18
C THR A 427 6.44 -49.25 24.12
N LEU A 428 5.91 -48.08 23.75
CA LEU A 428 4.86 -47.41 24.53
C LEU A 428 3.55 -48.18 24.57
N ALA A 429 3.15 -48.79 23.45
CA ALA A 429 1.95 -49.65 23.37
C ALA A 429 2.00 -50.87 24.30
N SER A 430 3.21 -51.34 24.68
CA SER A 430 3.42 -52.42 25.61
C SER A 430 3.61 -51.98 27.08
N THR A 431 3.60 -50.64 27.33
CA THR A 431 3.85 -50.10 28.67
C THR A 431 2.66 -50.35 29.61
N ALA A 432 2.92 -50.94 30.81
CA ALA A 432 1.88 -51.31 31.75
C ALA A 432 1.10 -50.13 32.34
N SER A 433 1.71 -48.93 32.41
CA SER A 433 1.06 -47.72 32.93
C SER A 433 0.07 -47.08 31.99
N TYR A 434 0.01 -47.51 30.72
CA TYR A 434 -0.92 -46.92 29.73
C TYR A 434 -2.28 -47.61 29.79
N THR A 435 -3.33 -46.83 29.69
CA THR A 435 -4.70 -47.36 29.56
C THR A 435 -4.89 -48.06 28.22
N ASP A 436 -5.89 -48.92 28.11
CA ASP A 436 -6.17 -49.64 26.86
C ASP A 436 -6.45 -48.66 25.71
N LYS A 437 -7.11 -47.52 25.99
CA LYS A 437 -7.33 -46.45 25.03
C LYS A 437 -6.00 -45.86 24.53
N GLN A 438 -5.06 -45.55 25.42
CA GLN A 438 -3.75 -45.01 25.05
C GLN A 438 -2.92 -46.04 24.24
N LYS A 439 -2.98 -47.31 24.60
CA LYS A 439 -2.34 -48.37 23.83
C LYS A 439 -2.92 -48.50 22.42
N GLU A 440 -4.22 -48.33 22.28
CA GLU A 440 -4.87 -48.33 20.96
C GLU A 440 -4.44 -47.14 20.11
N ILE A 441 -4.38 -45.92 20.69
CA ILE A 441 -3.85 -44.73 20.00
C ILE A 441 -2.39 -44.93 19.57
N CYS A 442 -1.54 -45.53 20.41
CA CYS A 442 -0.17 -45.88 20.03
C CYS A 442 -0.13 -46.81 18.81
N ARG A 443 -1.00 -47.85 18.78
CA ARG A 443 -1.08 -48.80 17.64
C ARG A 443 -1.55 -48.13 16.36
N ILE A 444 -2.57 -47.25 16.45
CA ILE A 444 -3.06 -46.50 15.30
C ILE A 444 -1.95 -45.58 14.78
N ALA A 445 -1.29 -44.82 15.66
CA ALA A 445 -0.18 -43.93 15.29
C ALA A 445 0.96 -44.72 14.62
N LYS A 446 1.39 -45.81 15.23
CA LYS A 446 2.39 -46.74 14.65
C LYS A 446 1.99 -47.17 13.25
N THR A 447 0.75 -47.70 13.09
CA THR A 447 0.27 -48.24 11.80
C THR A 447 0.30 -47.18 10.71
N ARG A 448 -0.20 -45.98 11.00
CA ARG A 448 -0.25 -44.88 10.01
C ARG A 448 1.14 -44.37 9.65
N LEU A 449 2.03 -44.19 10.63
CA LEU A 449 3.41 -43.78 10.39
C LEU A 449 4.21 -44.87 9.64
N THR A 450 4.00 -46.15 9.94
CA THR A 450 4.59 -47.25 9.19
C THR A 450 4.13 -47.24 7.74
N ALA A 451 2.83 -47.06 7.49
CA ALA A 451 2.29 -46.95 6.13
C ALA A 451 2.84 -45.75 5.39
N PHE A 452 3.10 -44.62 6.07
CA PHE A 452 3.63 -43.44 5.46
C PHE A 452 5.13 -43.53 5.13
N PHE A 453 5.97 -43.99 6.09
CA PHE A 453 7.44 -43.95 5.95
C PHE A 453 8.05 -45.25 5.44
N LEU A 454 7.49 -46.42 5.77
CA LEU A 454 8.14 -47.70 5.58
C LEU A 454 7.46 -48.58 4.52
N SER A 455 6.29 -48.23 3.98
CA SER A 455 5.71 -48.99 2.87
C SER A 455 6.35 -48.59 1.53
N GLU A 456 6.43 -49.53 0.60
CA GLU A 456 6.95 -49.31 -0.76
C GLU A 456 6.14 -48.25 -1.52
N THR A 457 4.89 -48.06 -1.19
CA THR A 457 3.98 -47.07 -1.75
C THR A 457 3.80 -45.84 -0.83
N GLY A 458 4.54 -45.77 0.26
CA GLY A 458 4.43 -44.72 1.27
C GLY A 458 5.02 -43.42 0.77
N LYS A 459 4.25 -42.35 0.86
CA LYS A 459 4.69 -40.99 0.41
C LYS A 459 5.93 -40.47 1.13
N GLY A 460 6.24 -40.99 2.35
CA GLY A 460 7.46 -40.65 3.08
C GLY A 460 8.74 -41.15 2.41
N SER A 461 8.67 -42.15 1.52
CA SER A 461 9.81 -42.61 0.72
C SER A 461 10.27 -41.56 -0.32
N GLU A 462 9.43 -40.62 -0.65
CA GLU A 462 9.75 -39.49 -1.55
C GLU A 462 10.55 -38.38 -0.83
N MET A 463 10.75 -38.44 0.49
CA MET A 463 11.56 -37.53 1.28
C MET A 463 13.03 -37.95 1.22
N ILE A 464 13.77 -37.47 0.19
CA ILE A 464 15.09 -37.97 -0.17
C ILE A 464 16.21 -37.00 0.22
N HIS A 465 15.99 -35.71 0.00
CA HIS A 465 17.00 -34.64 0.18
C HIS A 465 16.70 -33.81 1.41
N GLU A 466 17.48 -34.00 2.47
CA GLU A 466 17.32 -33.26 3.71
C GLU A 466 17.96 -31.87 3.61
N ILE A 467 17.16 -30.83 3.87
CA ILE A 467 17.58 -29.42 3.90
C ILE A 467 18.19 -29.10 5.26
N SER A 468 19.39 -28.55 5.30
CA SER A 468 20.02 -28.09 6.54
C SER A 468 19.77 -26.61 6.81
N ILE A 469 19.64 -26.21 8.08
CA ILE A 469 19.56 -24.79 8.47
C ILE A 469 20.80 -24.02 8.00
N LYS A 470 21.97 -24.65 8.04
CA LYS A 470 23.23 -24.03 7.63
C LYS A 470 23.20 -23.65 6.15
N GLU A 471 22.75 -24.55 5.29
CA GLU A 471 22.60 -24.31 3.85
C GLU A 471 21.70 -23.10 3.57
N VAL A 472 20.57 -22.99 4.28
CA VAL A 472 19.66 -21.84 4.14
C VAL A 472 20.29 -20.54 4.64
N LEU A 473 21.02 -20.58 5.75
CA LEU A 473 21.67 -19.40 6.33
C LEU A 473 22.87 -18.89 5.50
N GLU A 474 23.47 -19.73 4.67
CA GLU A 474 24.58 -19.36 3.78
C GLU A 474 24.12 -18.48 2.61
N LYS A 475 22.83 -18.47 2.31
CA LYS A 475 22.22 -17.68 1.22
C LYS A 475 21.37 -16.53 1.76
N GLN A 476 21.31 -15.44 1.01
CA GLN A 476 20.49 -14.29 1.37
C GLN A 476 19.00 -14.55 1.10
N PHE A 477 18.69 -15.33 0.05
CA PHE A 477 17.32 -15.65 -0.32
C PHE A 477 17.15 -17.11 -0.72
N THR A 478 16.08 -17.75 -0.24
CA THR A 478 15.77 -19.15 -0.56
C THR A 478 14.37 -19.28 -1.16
N ILE A 479 14.29 -19.87 -2.35
CA ILE A 479 13.04 -20.18 -3.03
C ILE A 479 12.73 -21.65 -2.82
N TYR A 480 11.62 -21.96 -2.13
CA TYR A 480 11.08 -23.32 -2.02
C TYR A 480 10.05 -23.53 -3.13
N SER A 481 10.44 -24.20 -4.20
CA SER A 481 9.64 -24.39 -5.41
C SER A 481 8.87 -25.70 -5.39
N PHE A 482 7.55 -25.63 -5.63
CA PHE A 482 6.66 -26.79 -5.68
C PHE A 482 6.23 -27.18 -7.10
N ASN A 483 6.46 -26.34 -8.11
CA ASN A 483 6.14 -26.56 -9.52
C ASN A 483 4.71 -27.07 -9.81
N LYS A 484 3.71 -26.67 -9.00
CA LYS A 484 2.34 -27.14 -9.12
C LYS A 484 1.53 -26.25 -10.07
N ASN A 485 0.76 -26.88 -10.96
CA ASN A 485 -0.17 -26.17 -11.81
C ASN A 485 -1.23 -25.42 -10.98
N SER A 486 -1.70 -24.27 -11.48
CA SER A 486 -2.61 -23.38 -10.77
C SER A 486 -3.95 -23.99 -10.34
N ASN A 487 -4.35 -25.11 -10.95
CA ASN A 487 -5.64 -25.77 -10.71
C ASN A 487 -5.52 -27.04 -9.83
N THR A 488 -4.34 -27.37 -9.31
CA THR A 488 -4.13 -28.56 -8.50
C THR A 488 -4.03 -28.17 -7.03
N ASP A 489 -4.92 -28.67 -6.18
CA ASP A 489 -4.78 -28.52 -4.73
C ASP A 489 -3.53 -29.25 -4.24
N LEU A 490 -2.92 -28.73 -3.18
CA LEU A 490 -1.79 -29.38 -2.54
C LEU A 490 -2.24 -30.71 -1.92
N ASP A 491 -1.51 -31.77 -2.19
CA ASP A 491 -1.75 -33.03 -1.55
C ASP A 491 -1.19 -33.06 -0.10
N LEU A 492 -1.35 -34.19 0.59
CA LEU A 492 -0.86 -34.33 1.97
C LEU A 492 0.67 -34.13 2.04
N LEU A 493 1.42 -34.68 1.10
CA LEU A 493 2.89 -34.55 1.11
C LEU A 493 3.34 -33.15 0.88
N ASP A 494 2.70 -32.43 -0.06
CA ASP A 494 2.97 -31.01 -0.31
C ASP A 494 2.64 -30.15 0.93
N SER A 495 1.51 -30.43 1.58
CA SER A 495 1.11 -29.74 2.83
C SER A 495 2.12 -29.98 3.96
N LEU A 496 2.67 -31.21 4.07
CA LEU A 496 3.72 -31.54 5.02
C LEU A 496 5.03 -30.80 4.70
N ARG A 497 5.40 -30.70 3.43
CA ARG A 497 6.58 -29.96 2.99
C ARG A 497 6.43 -28.47 3.25
N VAL A 498 5.26 -27.87 2.99
CA VAL A 498 4.96 -26.48 3.36
C VAL A 498 5.11 -26.26 4.87
N PHE A 499 4.58 -27.19 5.68
CA PHE A 499 4.77 -27.13 7.14
C PHE A 499 6.25 -27.19 7.53
N GLN A 500 7.02 -28.10 6.96
CA GLN A 500 8.46 -28.23 7.24
C GLN A 500 9.25 -26.98 6.85
N VAL A 501 8.94 -26.35 5.71
CA VAL A 501 9.56 -25.08 5.30
C VAL A 501 9.24 -23.99 6.32
N GLN A 502 8.01 -23.89 6.79
CA GLN A 502 7.64 -22.91 7.80
C GLN A 502 8.36 -23.13 9.14
N VAL A 503 8.56 -24.38 9.55
CA VAL A 503 9.37 -24.75 10.72
C VAL A 503 10.81 -24.31 10.53
N LEU A 504 11.39 -24.56 9.36
CA LEU A 504 12.74 -24.16 9.00
C LEU A 504 12.90 -22.65 9.04
N ASP A 505 12.00 -21.88 8.37
CA ASP A 505 12.00 -20.41 8.38
C ASP A 505 11.90 -19.87 9.81
N ASN A 506 11.10 -20.51 10.67
CA ASN A 506 11.02 -20.14 12.08
C ASN A 506 12.36 -20.24 12.78
N ARG A 507 13.04 -21.35 12.61
CA ARG A 507 14.35 -21.58 13.24
C ARG A 507 15.41 -20.59 12.70
N VAL A 508 15.39 -20.34 11.41
CA VAL A 508 16.23 -19.31 10.76
C VAL A 508 15.94 -17.94 11.37
N ALA A 509 14.68 -17.53 11.48
CA ALA A 509 14.30 -16.26 12.08
C ALA A 509 14.77 -16.12 13.53
N MET A 510 14.60 -17.15 14.34
CA MET A 510 15.07 -17.17 15.74
C MET A 510 16.59 -17.02 15.87
N LEU A 511 17.36 -17.73 15.03
CA LEU A 511 18.82 -17.62 15.02
C LEU A 511 19.29 -16.24 14.59
N ARG A 512 18.60 -15.62 13.64
CA ARG A 512 18.92 -14.26 13.15
C ARG A 512 18.51 -13.16 14.12
N LYS A 513 17.34 -13.27 14.75
CA LYS A 513 16.86 -12.34 15.77
C LYS A 513 17.88 -12.13 16.89
N ARG A 514 18.58 -13.17 17.32
CA ARG A 514 19.63 -13.11 18.35
C ARG A 514 20.78 -12.19 17.99
N LYS A 515 21.05 -12.05 16.69
CA LYS A 515 22.03 -11.10 16.13
C LYS A 515 21.42 -9.72 15.86
N GLY A 516 20.16 -9.48 16.24
CA GLY A 516 19.43 -8.25 15.92
C GLY A 516 19.02 -8.14 14.45
N LEU A 517 19.09 -9.24 13.69
CA LEU A 517 18.79 -9.28 12.26
C LEU A 517 17.34 -9.66 12.00
N PHE A 518 16.84 -9.24 10.84
CA PHE A 518 15.49 -9.50 10.38
C PHE A 518 15.43 -10.67 9.39
N THR A 519 14.23 -11.24 9.27
CA THR A 519 13.89 -12.27 8.27
C THR A 519 12.59 -11.86 7.60
N VAL A 520 12.48 -12.09 6.28
CA VAL A 520 11.25 -11.88 5.53
C VAL A 520 10.79 -13.18 4.88
N ALA A 521 9.51 -13.52 5.03
CA ALA A 521 8.91 -14.70 4.44
C ALA A 521 7.74 -14.31 3.52
N PHE A 522 7.75 -14.84 2.30
CA PHE A 522 6.68 -14.67 1.32
C PHE A 522 5.92 -15.99 1.17
N TYR A 523 4.62 -15.97 1.45
CA TYR A 523 3.75 -17.14 1.30
C TYR A 523 2.82 -16.91 0.11
N GLU A 524 3.11 -17.58 -0.98
CA GLU A 524 2.31 -17.47 -2.19
C GLU A 524 1.16 -18.50 -2.16
N GLU A 525 -0.01 -18.06 -2.61
CA GLU A 525 -1.22 -18.88 -2.73
C GLU A 525 -1.58 -19.68 -1.45
N LEU A 526 -1.46 -19.04 -0.28
CA LEU A 526 -1.76 -19.65 1.03
C LEU A 526 -3.14 -20.34 1.08
N GLN A 527 -4.12 -19.85 0.29
CA GLN A 527 -5.45 -20.46 0.19
C GLN A 527 -5.41 -21.92 -0.28
N ARG A 528 -4.36 -22.38 -0.96
CA ARG A 528 -4.20 -23.78 -1.37
C ARG A 528 -3.75 -24.71 -0.24
N CYS A 529 -3.30 -24.12 0.86
CA CYS A 529 -2.87 -24.82 2.06
C CYS A 529 -4.01 -25.03 3.07
N THR A 530 -5.23 -24.57 2.77
CA THR A 530 -6.35 -24.53 3.75
C THR A 530 -7.01 -25.86 4.03
N ASN A 531 -6.64 -26.92 3.33
CA ASN A 531 -7.18 -28.26 3.53
C ASN A 531 -6.73 -28.93 4.84
N SER A 532 -5.82 -28.28 5.61
CA SER A 532 -5.31 -28.78 6.88
C SER A 532 -5.48 -27.74 7.99
N ASP A 533 -6.40 -27.99 8.93
CA ASP A 533 -6.59 -27.13 10.10
C ASP A 533 -5.32 -26.95 10.94
N GLU A 534 -4.51 -27.97 11.05
CA GLU A 534 -3.26 -27.95 11.81
C GLU A 534 -2.23 -27.02 11.15
N LEU A 535 -2.13 -27.05 9.81
CA LEU A 535 -1.26 -26.16 9.06
C LEU A 535 -1.71 -24.69 9.22
N ILE A 536 -3.01 -24.44 9.14
CA ILE A 536 -3.59 -23.10 9.35
C ILE A 536 -3.29 -22.59 10.76
N ARG A 537 -3.47 -23.43 11.79
CA ARG A 537 -3.13 -23.08 13.18
C ARG A 537 -1.65 -22.75 13.34
N TYR A 538 -0.79 -23.50 12.69
CA TYR A 538 0.65 -23.23 12.72
C TYR A 538 0.97 -21.87 12.09
N ILE A 539 0.44 -21.58 10.89
CA ILE A 539 0.58 -20.28 10.23
C ILE A 539 0.06 -19.15 11.13
N SER A 540 -1.13 -19.33 11.74
CA SER A 540 -1.70 -18.35 12.67
C SER A 540 -0.76 -18.05 13.86
N SER A 541 -0.17 -19.10 14.43
CA SER A 541 0.79 -18.92 15.54
C SER A 541 2.05 -18.18 15.11
N ARG A 542 2.51 -18.40 13.89
CA ARG A 542 3.67 -17.70 13.29
C ARG A 542 3.38 -16.22 13.05
N VAL A 543 2.23 -15.92 12.47
CA VAL A 543 1.78 -14.54 12.25
C VAL A 543 1.67 -13.80 13.59
N THR A 544 1.11 -14.44 14.61
CA THR A 544 1.00 -13.85 15.96
C THR A 544 2.38 -13.61 16.60
N GLY A 545 3.33 -14.53 16.40
CA GLY A 545 4.71 -14.41 16.92
C GLY A 545 5.64 -13.50 16.11
N SER A 546 5.23 -13.09 14.92
CA SER A 546 6.12 -12.38 13.96
C SER A 546 6.80 -11.14 14.53
N ARG A 547 6.09 -10.36 15.33
CA ARG A 547 6.65 -9.18 16.01
C ARG A 547 7.80 -9.53 16.96
N SER A 548 7.60 -10.59 17.77
CA SER A 548 8.62 -11.01 18.73
C SER A 548 9.85 -11.61 18.05
N ASP A 549 9.72 -12.08 16.80
CA ASP A 549 10.75 -12.83 16.10
C ASP A 549 11.50 -12.05 15.02
N ASN A 550 11.33 -10.72 14.94
CA ASN A 550 11.86 -9.87 13.86
C ASN A 550 11.52 -10.45 12.47
N LEU A 551 10.32 -10.99 12.33
CA LEU A 551 9.85 -11.64 11.12
C LEU A 551 8.84 -10.76 10.39
N ILE A 552 9.13 -10.45 9.14
CA ILE A 552 8.24 -9.76 8.21
C ILE A 552 7.55 -10.82 7.37
N ILE A 553 6.22 -10.80 7.28
CA ILE A 553 5.44 -11.81 6.55
C ILE A 553 4.62 -11.16 5.45
N PHE A 554 4.77 -11.65 4.22
CA PHE A 554 3.93 -11.32 3.09
C PHE A 554 3.00 -12.49 2.74
N LEU A 555 1.70 -12.25 2.74
CA LEU A 555 0.66 -13.21 2.36
C LEU A 555 0.12 -12.82 0.98
N LEU A 556 0.43 -13.60 -0.06
CA LEU A 556 -0.02 -13.36 -1.44
C LEU A 556 -1.22 -14.28 -1.73
N LEU A 557 -2.41 -13.68 -1.87
CA LEU A 557 -3.67 -14.42 -1.97
C LEU A 557 -4.40 -14.11 -3.29
N ASN A 558 -5.01 -15.14 -3.87
CA ASN A 558 -5.90 -14.97 -5.04
C ASN A 558 -7.36 -14.72 -4.61
N SER A 559 -7.76 -15.23 -3.46
CA SER A 559 -9.11 -15.12 -2.90
C SER A 559 -9.05 -15.04 -1.38
N ILE A 560 -10.10 -14.48 -0.80
CA ILE A 560 -10.26 -14.36 0.65
C ILE A 560 -10.82 -15.66 1.28
N SER A 561 -11.22 -16.64 0.47
CA SER A 561 -11.80 -17.88 0.96
C SER A 561 -10.94 -18.62 1.99
N ALA A 562 -9.63 -18.44 1.91
CA ALA A 562 -8.69 -18.95 2.92
C ALA A 562 -8.98 -18.45 4.33
N PHE A 563 -9.67 -17.34 4.49
CA PHE A 563 -9.96 -16.69 5.77
C PHE A 563 -11.37 -16.98 6.31
N GLU A 564 -12.09 -17.92 5.73
CA GLU A 564 -13.42 -18.34 6.23
C GLU A 564 -13.32 -19.24 7.48
N HIS A 565 -12.14 -19.77 7.79
CA HIS A 565 -11.90 -20.63 8.92
C HIS A 565 -11.69 -19.86 10.23
N ASN A 566 -12.25 -20.35 11.37
CA ASN A 566 -12.15 -19.68 12.69
C ASN A 566 -10.69 -19.48 13.16
N SER A 567 -9.78 -20.41 12.83
CA SER A 567 -8.34 -20.28 13.14
C SER A 567 -7.65 -19.14 12.38
N LEU A 568 -8.21 -18.69 11.26
CA LEU A 568 -7.68 -17.57 10.48
C LEU A 568 -8.07 -16.20 11.02
N ALA A 569 -9.01 -16.12 11.98
CA ALA A 569 -9.35 -14.88 12.66
C ALA A 569 -8.12 -14.24 13.35
N GLN A 570 -7.20 -15.07 13.87
CA GLN A 570 -5.95 -14.60 14.47
C GLN A 570 -5.00 -14.01 13.44
N ILE A 571 -4.95 -14.55 12.21
CA ILE A 571 -4.17 -13.97 11.12
C ILE A 571 -4.72 -12.58 10.80
N ARG A 572 -6.05 -12.43 10.66
CA ARG A 572 -6.70 -11.14 10.37
C ARG A 572 -6.32 -10.06 11.37
N SER A 573 -6.35 -10.37 12.67
CA SER A 573 -6.07 -9.40 13.73
C SER A 573 -4.61 -8.90 13.76
N ASN A 574 -3.71 -9.56 13.05
CA ASN A 574 -2.29 -9.21 13.00
C ASN A 574 -1.85 -8.59 11.66
N ILE A 575 -2.73 -8.51 10.66
CA ILE A 575 -2.41 -7.86 9.40
C ILE A 575 -2.33 -6.35 9.64
N THR A 576 -1.18 -5.78 9.34
CA THR A 576 -0.90 -4.35 9.49
C THR A 576 -0.99 -3.58 8.17
N THR A 577 -0.85 -4.30 7.06
CA THR A 577 -0.92 -3.68 5.73
C THR A 577 -1.78 -4.53 4.81
N TYR A 578 -2.80 -3.93 4.24
CA TYR A 578 -3.66 -4.51 3.22
C TYR A 578 -3.35 -3.89 1.87
N MET A 579 -3.05 -4.69 0.86
CA MET A 579 -2.87 -4.29 -0.53
C MET A 579 -3.89 -5.04 -1.39
N ILE A 580 -4.94 -4.36 -1.81
CA ILE A 580 -6.08 -4.97 -2.50
C ILE A 580 -6.06 -4.53 -3.96
N GLY A 581 -5.76 -5.47 -4.86
CA GLY A 581 -5.86 -5.27 -6.30
C GLY A 581 -7.24 -5.64 -6.84
N LYS A 582 -7.33 -6.00 -8.12
CA LYS A 582 -8.59 -6.44 -8.72
C LYS A 582 -9.07 -7.75 -8.08
N THR A 583 -10.31 -7.75 -7.58
CA THR A 583 -10.93 -8.88 -6.87
C THR A 583 -12.30 -9.21 -7.49
N THR A 584 -12.96 -10.27 -7.01
CA THR A 584 -14.38 -10.51 -7.28
C THR A 584 -15.24 -9.58 -6.44
N ASP A 585 -16.47 -9.28 -6.87
CA ASP A 585 -17.41 -8.47 -6.09
C ASP A 585 -17.71 -9.07 -4.72
N ASN A 586 -17.72 -10.40 -4.63
CA ASN A 586 -17.94 -11.12 -3.37
C ASN A 586 -16.73 -10.94 -2.43
N ASP A 587 -15.52 -11.12 -2.92
CA ASP A 587 -14.30 -10.88 -2.13
C ASP A 587 -14.20 -9.41 -1.71
N ALA A 588 -14.52 -8.46 -2.62
CA ALA A 588 -14.53 -7.04 -2.30
C ALA A 588 -15.48 -6.70 -1.14
N LYS A 589 -16.72 -7.22 -1.19
CA LYS A 589 -17.70 -7.03 -0.09
C LYS A 589 -17.22 -7.64 1.23
N LYS A 590 -16.62 -8.83 1.20
CA LYS A 590 -16.07 -9.48 2.40
C LYS A 590 -14.93 -8.65 3.01
N ILE A 591 -13.99 -8.16 2.17
CA ILE A 591 -12.87 -7.33 2.63
C ILE A 591 -13.39 -6.07 3.31
N ILE A 592 -14.33 -5.36 2.67
CA ILE A 592 -14.89 -4.11 3.19
C ILE A 592 -15.57 -4.34 4.55
N ASN A 593 -16.36 -5.41 4.68
CA ASN A 593 -17.19 -5.64 5.86
C ASN A 593 -16.48 -6.41 6.97
N GLU A 594 -15.68 -7.43 6.65
CA GLU A 594 -15.10 -8.34 7.63
C GLU A 594 -13.67 -7.98 8.04
N PHE A 595 -12.94 -7.21 7.22
CA PHE A 595 -11.56 -6.80 7.48
C PHE A 595 -11.43 -5.31 7.87
N ASP A 596 -12.55 -4.67 8.20
CA ASP A 596 -12.57 -3.25 8.56
C ASP A 596 -11.87 -2.34 7.54
N CYS A 597 -12.11 -2.61 6.25
CA CYS A 597 -11.55 -1.85 5.13
C CYS A 597 -12.59 -0.96 4.44
N LYS A 598 -13.58 -0.44 5.17
CA LYS A 598 -14.64 0.45 4.66
C LYS A 598 -14.06 1.72 4.01
N ASP A 599 -12.98 2.22 4.56
CA ASP A 599 -12.22 3.37 4.06
C ASP A 599 -11.50 3.10 2.72
N LEU A 600 -11.42 1.85 2.27
CA LEU A 600 -10.91 1.46 0.95
C LEU A 600 -12.01 1.22 -0.09
N GLU A 601 -13.28 1.28 0.26
CA GLU A 601 -14.40 0.90 -0.63
C GLU A 601 -14.35 1.62 -1.97
N ASP A 602 -14.18 2.94 -1.97
CA ASP A 602 -14.11 3.74 -3.21
C ASP A 602 -12.92 3.35 -4.08
N TYR A 603 -11.76 3.08 -3.46
CA TYR A 603 -10.55 2.70 -4.19
C TYR A 603 -10.65 1.28 -4.76
N ILE A 604 -11.24 0.32 -4.02
CA ILE A 604 -11.47 -1.04 -4.48
C ILE A 604 -12.46 -1.04 -5.66
N ASN A 605 -13.55 -0.28 -5.55
CA ASN A 605 -14.54 -0.14 -6.62
C ASN A 605 -13.92 0.47 -7.87
N LEU A 606 -13.04 1.46 -7.71
CA LEU A 606 -12.34 2.10 -8.82
C LEU A 606 -11.40 1.12 -9.54
N ILE A 607 -10.67 0.27 -8.81
CA ILE A 607 -9.78 -0.75 -9.38
C ILE A 607 -10.58 -1.87 -10.06
N ASN A 608 -11.76 -2.23 -9.53
CA ASN A 608 -12.60 -3.30 -10.07
C ASN A 608 -13.39 -2.90 -11.31
N ASN A 609 -13.60 -1.59 -11.59
CA ASN A 609 -14.34 -1.11 -12.74
C ASN A 609 -13.73 -1.61 -14.07
N GLU A 610 -14.58 -1.77 -15.09
CA GLU A 610 -14.22 -2.32 -16.42
C GLU A 610 -13.13 -1.52 -17.17
N GLU A 611 -12.94 -0.24 -16.85
CA GLU A 611 -11.86 0.60 -17.39
C GLU A 611 -10.47 0.29 -16.77
N SER A 612 -10.27 -0.93 -16.35
CA SER A 612 -9.15 -1.39 -15.50
C SER A 612 -7.75 -1.35 -16.12
N GLU A 613 -7.59 -1.14 -17.43
CA GLU A 613 -6.24 -0.99 -18.01
C GLU A 613 -5.43 0.16 -17.37
N TYR A 614 -6.12 1.24 -17.00
CA TYR A 614 -5.46 2.37 -16.33
C TYR A 614 -4.97 2.03 -14.92
N TYR A 615 -5.64 1.11 -14.23
CA TYR A 615 -5.30 0.66 -12.89
C TYR A 615 -4.57 -0.69 -12.85
N ARG A 616 -4.12 -1.20 -14.00
CA ARG A 616 -3.33 -2.44 -14.03
C ARG A 616 -2.10 -2.32 -13.12
N ASN A 617 -1.87 -3.34 -12.29
CA ASN A 617 -0.83 -3.38 -11.26
C ASN A 617 -0.96 -2.28 -10.19
N CYS A 618 -2.18 -1.74 -10.00
CA CYS A 618 -2.49 -0.84 -8.89
C CYS A 618 -3.18 -1.61 -7.77
N PHE A 619 -2.94 -1.16 -6.54
CA PHE A 619 -3.52 -1.75 -5.32
C PHE A 619 -4.05 -0.63 -4.43
N ALA A 620 -5.27 -0.78 -3.92
CA ALA A 620 -5.76 0.00 -2.80
C ALA A 620 -5.02 -0.46 -1.54
N ILE A 621 -4.37 0.45 -0.85
CA ILE A 621 -3.60 0.13 0.35
C ILE A 621 -4.23 0.74 1.59
N LYS A 622 -4.29 -0.05 2.66
CA LYS A 622 -4.50 0.39 4.04
C LYS A 622 -3.27 0.02 4.85
N TYR A 623 -2.64 1.00 5.44
CA TYR A 623 -1.48 0.82 6.29
C TYR A 623 -1.79 1.32 7.70
N ASP A 624 -1.76 0.41 8.66
CA ASP A 624 -2.01 0.69 10.08
C ASP A 624 -0.69 0.62 10.86
N THR A 625 -0.22 1.76 11.33
CA THR A 625 0.97 1.85 12.19
C THR A 625 0.65 1.65 13.67
N GLY A 626 -0.62 1.44 14.04
CA GLY A 626 -1.11 1.45 15.42
C GLY A 626 -1.32 2.87 16.00
N TYR A 627 -0.79 3.90 15.34
CA TYR A 627 -0.99 5.32 15.71
C TYR A 627 -1.76 6.08 14.63
N LYS A 628 -1.68 5.64 13.41
CA LYS A 628 -2.28 6.28 12.24
C LYS A 628 -2.64 5.23 11.21
N VAL A 629 -3.85 5.35 10.66
CA VAL A 629 -4.31 4.57 9.52
C VAL A 629 -4.25 5.47 8.28
N ASP A 630 -3.50 5.04 7.28
CA ASP A 630 -3.40 5.74 6.00
C ASP A 630 -3.90 4.85 4.86
N ASN A 631 -4.54 5.45 3.87
CA ASN A 631 -5.07 4.77 2.69
C ASN A 631 -4.82 5.56 1.40
N CYS A 632 -4.49 4.86 0.33
CA CYS A 632 -4.33 5.42 -1.02
C CYS A 632 -4.38 4.31 -2.08
N ILE A 633 -4.24 4.67 -3.36
CA ILE A 633 -3.93 3.72 -4.43
C ILE A 633 -2.44 3.79 -4.72
N ILE A 634 -1.77 2.65 -4.64
CA ILE A 634 -0.37 2.51 -5.02
C ILE A 634 -0.23 1.79 -6.36
N LYS A 635 0.85 2.11 -7.07
CA LYS A 635 1.28 1.39 -8.27
C LYS A 635 2.68 0.86 -8.04
N ALA A 636 2.86 -0.43 -8.27
CA ALA A 636 4.18 -1.02 -8.24
C ALA A 636 5.09 -0.40 -9.32
N ILE A 637 6.35 -0.19 -8.98
CA ILE A 637 7.36 0.37 -9.87
C ILE A 637 8.51 -0.60 -9.94
N LEU A 638 8.81 -1.00 -11.15
CA LEU A 638 10.06 -1.67 -11.47
C LEU A 638 10.77 -0.87 -12.55
N PRO A 639 12.10 -0.80 -12.55
CA PRO A 639 12.87 -0.32 -13.68
C PRO A 639 12.44 -1.05 -14.96
N ASP A 640 12.46 -0.36 -16.10
CA ASP A 640 11.97 -0.93 -17.38
C ASP A 640 12.64 -2.27 -17.73
N GLU A 641 13.91 -2.41 -17.43
CA GLU A 641 14.66 -3.66 -17.64
C GLU A 641 14.12 -4.81 -16.79
N MET A 642 13.80 -4.54 -15.52
CA MET A 642 13.17 -5.52 -14.64
C MET A 642 11.71 -5.79 -15.03
N SER A 643 10.97 -4.77 -15.44
CA SER A 643 9.55 -4.91 -15.81
C SER A 643 9.36 -5.81 -17.03
N LYS A 644 10.28 -5.77 -18.01
CA LYS A 644 10.28 -6.65 -19.18
C LYS A 644 10.43 -8.13 -18.80
N SER A 645 11.17 -8.42 -17.76
CA SER A 645 11.38 -9.80 -17.29
C SER A 645 10.15 -10.40 -16.58
N PHE A 646 9.22 -9.57 -16.07
CA PHE A 646 7.96 -10.00 -15.42
C PHE A 646 6.75 -10.05 -16.35
N ARG A 647 6.90 -9.73 -17.64
CA ARG A 647 5.82 -9.94 -18.60
C ARG A 647 5.60 -11.46 -18.72
N THR A 648 4.49 -11.94 -18.19
CA THR A 648 4.02 -13.30 -18.42
C THR A 648 3.93 -13.55 -19.92
N ARG A 649 4.23 -14.78 -20.36
CA ARG A 649 4.34 -15.20 -21.77
C ARG A 649 3.11 -14.91 -22.65
N ASP A 650 1.99 -14.43 -22.07
CA ASP A 650 0.72 -14.20 -22.76
C ASP A 650 0.55 -12.78 -23.35
N VAL A 651 1.58 -11.94 -23.29
CA VAL A 651 1.65 -10.64 -23.99
C VAL A 651 2.82 -10.69 -24.95
N ILE A 652 2.80 -11.67 -25.82
CA ILE A 652 3.64 -11.69 -27.03
C ILE A 652 2.83 -11.02 -28.13
N ASP A 653 3.39 -9.91 -28.62
CA ASP A 653 3.21 -9.29 -29.91
C ASP A 653 1.81 -8.78 -30.27
N ASP A 654 1.53 -7.54 -29.87
CA ASP A 654 0.87 -6.54 -30.71
C ASP A 654 1.58 -5.19 -30.50
N GLU A 655 2.77 -5.05 -31.11
CA GLU A 655 3.40 -3.77 -31.47
C GLU A 655 3.59 -3.73 -33.00
#